data_2da435f0deb0c3350e86632947fd484e
#
_entry.id   2da435f0deb0c3350e86632947fd484e
#
_cell.length_a   1.000
_cell.length_b   1.000
_cell.length_c   1.000
_cell.angle_alpha   90.00
_cell.angle_beta   90.00
_cell.angle_gamma   90.00
#
_symmetry.space_group_name_H-M   'P 1'
#
loop_
_entity.id
_entity.type
_entity.pdbx_description
1 polymer ?
#
loop_
_entity_poly.entity_id
_entity_poly.type
_entity_poly.pdbx_seq_one_letter_code
_entity_poly.pdbx_strand_id
1 'polypeptide(L)'
;MTFSDSIPKSSTQAIGLHRLIEELGLDVVVPAVRSEAVRGARKTRIANGAILEQYPLSYAPKDLFGHLRFAMRYEPIELNVLTALFATIERKELEAWIKSEPVGRYPRRAWYLYELLAGATLDVPEVPPTDNALLLDPALHITATGVRVRRQRIIDNLLGNRDYCPMIRRTDRLNAAMQQQLAEEAKSIVEGVDPTLLARAVHYLFTKETKSSFAIEGEVPSTDRTMRFVAALGRADHFDTGDKKAFVDLQNSIVDPRYVQKDWRTIQNYVGQTASNYTEIVHFICPKPEDVALLMNGWMRAVARVENGAVDPICAATVAGFGFVFIHPFEDGNGRIHRFLIHHSLAKLKFAPQGLLFPVSAAMLRDPKAYDAALNAFSGKIMPKIEYELDDQQRLTVLNKTDTLYRYYDATPQAEYLYEAVAETIRKDLREEIEFLEVFDKAMIAVQKIVDMPNARASLLVRLILQNHGILSGKKRRQFAELSDEEITRIEDAIRTTSAVTDVNEDLAGSDFEQFLLEREAKTNDLRTAEEILAQGANEEWQRLKDLTRSLTAGKAVDGSLFAWTPYHASGQDFLQLKHVAASFSDQGNRNSIPQTCRVRFDRHASGPQGVFVEEKSPIPSEVWSLEPRTDGKTIVWWITELDKSFTTPELASQVAIRLVKQYEAYEHAFGR
;
A
#
# COMPACT_ATOMS: atom_id res chain seq x y z
N MET A 1 -38.19 8.68 28.59
CA MET A 1 -38.78 8.27 27.28
C MET A 1 -39.51 6.96 27.45
N THR A 2 -40.82 6.96 27.20
CA THR A 2 -41.66 5.74 27.26
C THR A 2 -41.52 5.01 25.94
N PHE A 3 -40.99 3.80 25.99
CA PHE A 3 -40.99 2.89 24.82
C PHE A 3 -42.43 2.60 24.41
N SER A 4 -42.70 2.71 23.12
CA SER A 4 -44.02 2.40 22.57
C SER A 4 -44.32 0.90 22.75
N ASP A 5 -45.37 0.59 23.52
CA ASP A 5 -45.87 -0.78 23.78
C ASP A 5 -46.61 -1.42 22.59
N SER A 6 -46.43 -0.89 21.38
CA SER A 6 -47.03 -1.50 20.18
C SER A 6 -46.26 -2.79 19.83
N ILE A 7 -46.76 -3.93 20.27
CA ILE A 7 -46.32 -5.26 19.86
C ILE A 7 -46.51 -5.36 18.34
N PRO A 8 -45.42 -5.44 17.53
CA PRO A 8 -45.55 -5.63 16.09
C PRO A 8 -46.22 -6.98 15.82
N LYS A 9 -47.15 -7.03 14.86
CA LYS A 9 -47.75 -8.27 14.37
C LYS A 9 -46.72 -9.21 13.67
N SER A 10 -45.47 -8.82 13.56
CA SER A 10 -44.37 -9.66 13.05
C SER A 10 -43.91 -10.69 14.09
N SER A 11 -43.59 -11.90 13.67
CA SER A 11 -43.08 -12.97 14.53
C SER A 11 -41.68 -12.71 15.08
N THR A 12 -41.06 -11.59 14.73
CA THR A 12 -39.69 -11.18 15.06
C THR A 12 -39.68 -9.73 15.57
N GLN A 13 -38.93 -9.47 16.64
CA GLN A 13 -38.70 -8.15 17.24
C GLN A 13 -37.21 -7.89 17.38
N ALA A 14 -36.72 -6.74 16.89
CA ALA A 14 -35.35 -6.30 17.15
C ALA A 14 -35.10 -6.13 18.66
N ILE A 15 -33.94 -6.56 19.14
CA ILE A 15 -33.50 -6.40 20.53
C ILE A 15 -32.03 -5.95 20.58
N GLY A 16 -31.56 -5.55 21.76
CA GLY A 16 -30.18 -5.11 21.96
C GLY A 16 -29.85 -3.82 21.17
N LEU A 17 -28.64 -3.76 20.59
CA LEU A 17 -28.19 -2.59 19.82
C LEU A 17 -29.05 -2.35 18.58
N HIS A 18 -29.51 -3.41 17.93
CA HIS A 18 -30.38 -3.29 16.76
C HIS A 18 -31.65 -2.50 17.06
N ARG A 19 -32.31 -2.82 18.19
CA ARG A 19 -33.52 -2.07 18.65
C ARG A 19 -33.18 -0.63 19.00
N LEU A 20 -32.05 -0.39 19.70
CA LEU A 20 -31.64 0.96 20.09
C LEU A 20 -31.32 1.84 18.87
N ILE A 21 -30.70 1.29 17.84
CA ILE A 21 -30.43 2.01 16.59
C ILE A 21 -31.74 2.43 15.90
N GLU A 22 -32.68 1.48 15.76
CA GLU A 22 -33.94 1.74 15.08
C GLU A 22 -34.82 2.76 15.83
N GLU A 23 -34.95 2.58 17.14
CA GLU A 23 -35.91 3.39 17.95
C GLU A 23 -35.41 4.81 18.18
N LEU A 24 -34.09 4.99 18.34
CA LEU A 24 -33.48 6.30 18.54
C LEU A 24 -33.06 6.98 17.22
N GLY A 25 -33.21 6.27 16.09
CA GLY A 25 -32.80 6.79 14.79
C GLY A 25 -31.30 7.11 14.71
N LEU A 26 -30.45 6.27 15.31
CA LEU A 26 -29.01 6.55 15.37
C LEU A 26 -28.38 6.45 13.98
N ASP A 27 -27.72 7.51 13.54
CA ASP A 27 -26.94 7.52 12.32
C ASP A 27 -25.54 6.92 12.55
N VAL A 28 -25.43 5.62 12.40
CA VAL A 28 -24.21 4.84 12.69
C VAL A 28 -23.95 3.80 11.60
N VAL A 29 -22.73 3.28 11.55
CA VAL A 29 -22.43 2.06 10.82
C VAL A 29 -23.16 0.91 11.52
N VAL A 30 -24.00 0.21 10.77
CA VAL A 30 -24.82 -0.88 11.33
C VAL A 30 -23.93 -2.07 11.67
N PRO A 31 -24.06 -2.64 12.90
CA PRO A 31 -23.30 -3.81 13.31
C PRO A 31 -23.45 -5.02 12.38
N ALA A 32 -22.39 -5.79 12.25
CA ALA A 32 -22.42 -7.04 11.50
C ALA A 32 -23.29 -8.12 12.19
N VAL A 33 -23.37 -8.06 13.52
CA VAL A 33 -24.23 -8.95 14.34
C VAL A 33 -25.45 -8.17 14.81
N ARG A 34 -26.64 -8.72 14.57
CA ARG A 34 -27.91 -8.12 14.99
C ARG A 34 -28.71 -9.16 15.78
N SER A 35 -29.38 -8.72 16.83
CA SER A 35 -30.16 -9.60 17.67
C SER A 35 -31.67 -9.39 17.47
N GLU A 36 -32.41 -10.50 17.46
CA GLU A 36 -33.86 -10.54 17.31
C GLU A 36 -34.47 -11.47 18.35
N ALA A 37 -35.62 -11.12 18.91
CA ALA A 37 -36.44 -12.02 19.70
C ALA A 37 -37.49 -12.68 18.80
N VAL A 38 -37.58 -14.01 18.88
CA VAL A 38 -38.46 -14.85 18.04
C VAL A 38 -39.20 -15.90 18.85
N ARG A 39 -40.28 -16.42 18.30
CA ARG A 39 -40.91 -17.64 18.84
C ARG A 39 -40.05 -18.85 18.47
N GLY A 40 -39.33 -19.40 19.43
CA GLY A 40 -38.50 -20.58 19.18
C GLY A 40 -37.21 -20.60 20.01
N ALA A 41 -36.33 -21.55 19.72
CA ALA A 41 -35.06 -21.71 20.37
C ALA A 41 -34.01 -20.70 19.84
N ARG A 42 -32.97 -20.44 20.61
CA ARG A 42 -31.82 -19.64 20.17
C ARG A 42 -31.16 -20.26 18.94
N LYS A 43 -30.89 -19.47 17.90
CA LYS A 43 -30.18 -19.88 16.70
C LYS A 43 -29.50 -18.70 16.01
N THR A 44 -28.44 -18.97 15.29
CA THR A 44 -27.75 -18.01 14.41
C THR A 44 -28.21 -18.22 12.97
N ARG A 45 -28.43 -17.14 12.24
CA ARG A 45 -28.74 -17.14 10.80
C ARG A 45 -27.90 -16.11 10.10
N ILE A 46 -27.56 -16.36 8.84
CA ILE A 46 -26.95 -15.36 7.97
C ILE A 46 -28.01 -14.90 6.98
N ALA A 47 -28.28 -13.61 6.92
CA ALA A 47 -29.22 -13.03 5.98
C ALA A 47 -28.74 -11.63 5.54
N ASN A 48 -28.77 -11.39 4.22
CA ASN A 48 -28.35 -10.11 3.63
C ASN A 48 -26.97 -9.61 4.11
N GLY A 49 -26.00 -10.51 4.26
CA GLY A 49 -24.65 -10.19 4.71
C GLY A 49 -24.52 -9.86 6.21
N ALA A 50 -25.60 -9.95 6.99
CA ALA A 50 -25.59 -9.77 8.44
C ALA A 50 -25.77 -11.12 9.17
N ILE A 51 -25.18 -11.22 10.33
CA ILE A 51 -25.36 -12.33 11.27
C ILE A 51 -26.55 -11.99 12.17
N LEU A 52 -27.63 -12.77 12.08
CA LEU A 52 -28.83 -12.61 12.90
C LEU A 52 -28.80 -13.61 14.04
N GLU A 53 -28.60 -13.10 15.27
CA GLU A 53 -28.71 -13.88 16.51
C GLU A 53 -30.16 -13.87 16.98
N GLN A 54 -30.85 -14.99 16.85
CA GLN A 54 -32.25 -15.12 17.28
C GLN A 54 -32.35 -15.72 18.68
N TYR A 55 -33.08 -15.01 19.53
CA TYR A 55 -33.30 -15.37 20.94
C TYR A 55 -34.79 -15.67 21.18
N PRO A 56 -35.15 -16.54 22.14
CA PRO A 56 -36.52 -16.70 22.59
C PRO A 56 -37.14 -15.36 23.05
N LEU A 57 -38.44 -15.17 22.85
CA LEU A 57 -39.18 -13.95 23.26
C LEU A 57 -38.97 -13.61 24.75
N SER A 58 -38.69 -14.57 25.61
CA SER A 58 -38.39 -14.34 27.04
C SER A 58 -37.12 -13.51 27.27
N TYR A 59 -36.26 -13.36 26.28
CA TYR A 59 -35.05 -12.54 26.34
C TYR A 59 -35.33 -11.07 25.93
N ALA A 60 -36.49 -10.76 25.38
CA ALA A 60 -36.81 -9.40 24.90
C ALA A 60 -36.84 -8.42 26.08
N PRO A 61 -35.98 -7.38 26.09
CA PRO A 61 -36.02 -6.35 27.11
C PRO A 61 -37.24 -5.45 26.94
N LYS A 62 -37.60 -4.73 28.03
CA LYS A 62 -38.82 -3.87 28.05
C LYS A 62 -38.51 -2.38 27.91
N ASP A 63 -37.28 -1.98 28.18
CA ASP A 63 -36.87 -0.57 28.21
C ASP A 63 -35.48 -0.36 27.66
N LEU A 64 -35.06 0.88 27.49
CA LEU A 64 -33.77 1.29 26.94
C LEU A 64 -32.60 0.63 27.66
N PHE A 65 -32.55 0.71 28.99
CA PHE A 65 -31.45 0.14 29.76
C PHE A 65 -31.47 -1.38 29.79
N GLY A 66 -32.64 -1.98 29.63
CA GLY A 66 -32.78 -3.41 29.39
C GLY A 66 -32.15 -3.84 28.06
N HIS A 67 -32.39 -3.10 26.97
CA HIS A 67 -31.76 -3.32 25.69
C HIS A 67 -30.24 -3.09 25.75
N LEU A 68 -29.77 -2.04 26.43
CA LEU A 68 -28.35 -1.79 26.62
C LEU A 68 -27.69 -2.90 27.46
N ARG A 69 -28.36 -3.36 28.51
CA ARG A 69 -27.93 -4.50 29.34
C ARG A 69 -27.82 -5.79 28.51
N PHE A 70 -28.84 -6.06 27.67
CA PHE A 70 -28.86 -7.19 26.75
C PHE A 70 -27.64 -7.16 25.83
N ALA A 71 -27.42 -6.01 25.17
CA ALA A 71 -26.27 -5.80 24.28
C ALA A 71 -24.94 -6.06 24.99
N MET A 72 -24.71 -5.45 26.16
CA MET A 72 -23.47 -5.65 26.92
C MET A 72 -23.27 -7.07 27.44
N ARG A 73 -24.31 -7.88 27.45
CA ARG A 73 -24.26 -9.27 27.93
C ARG A 73 -24.06 -10.29 26.80
N TYR A 74 -24.69 -10.07 25.67
CA TYR A 74 -24.86 -11.09 24.64
C TYR A 74 -24.32 -10.69 23.27
N GLU A 75 -24.10 -9.39 23.02
CA GLU A 75 -23.65 -8.87 21.75
C GLU A 75 -22.17 -8.45 21.81
N PRO A 76 -21.47 -8.46 20.69
CA PRO A 76 -20.21 -7.74 20.58
C PRO A 76 -20.41 -6.24 20.88
N ILE A 77 -19.48 -5.65 21.61
CA ILE A 77 -19.50 -4.22 21.91
C ILE A 77 -19.14 -3.43 20.64
N GLU A 78 -19.98 -2.45 20.29
CA GLU A 78 -19.83 -1.57 19.14
C GLU A 78 -19.66 -0.13 19.60
N LEU A 79 -18.41 0.35 19.66
CA LEU A 79 -18.08 1.66 20.23
C LEU A 79 -18.67 2.83 19.42
N ASN A 80 -18.79 2.71 18.09
CA ASN A 80 -19.45 3.68 17.23
C ASN A 80 -20.94 3.86 17.60
N VAL A 81 -21.65 2.74 17.80
CA VAL A 81 -23.06 2.74 18.21
C VAL A 81 -23.23 3.33 19.62
N LEU A 82 -22.36 2.90 20.55
CA LEU A 82 -22.41 3.43 21.92
C LEU A 82 -22.08 4.91 21.99
N THR A 83 -21.18 5.42 21.14
CA THR A 83 -20.89 6.86 21.05
C THR A 83 -22.12 7.64 20.65
N ALA A 84 -22.84 7.22 19.62
CA ALA A 84 -24.09 7.86 19.19
C ALA A 84 -25.20 7.72 20.23
N LEU A 85 -25.34 6.54 20.84
CA LEU A 85 -26.29 6.27 21.89
C LEU A 85 -26.07 7.21 23.08
N PHE A 86 -24.86 7.34 23.58
CA PHE A 86 -24.54 8.21 24.72
C PHE A 86 -24.62 9.69 24.42
N ALA A 87 -24.60 10.10 23.18
CA ALA A 87 -24.91 11.47 22.77
C ALA A 87 -26.41 11.76 22.75
N THR A 88 -27.26 10.72 22.67
CA THR A 88 -28.72 10.85 22.52
C THR A 88 -29.48 10.68 23.84
N ILE A 89 -28.99 9.80 24.71
CA ILE A 89 -29.69 9.52 25.99
C ILE A 89 -29.46 10.61 27.02
N GLU A 90 -30.50 10.81 27.87
CA GLU A 90 -30.42 11.75 29.00
C GLU A 90 -29.39 11.27 30.04
N ARG A 91 -28.40 12.13 30.33
CA ARG A 91 -27.34 11.84 31.32
C ARG A 91 -27.93 11.42 32.68
N LYS A 92 -28.97 12.08 33.13
CA LYS A 92 -29.63 11.80 34.42
C LYS A 92 -30.30 10.43 34.47
N GLU A 93 -30.84 9.95 33.37
CA GLU A 93 -31.44 8.61 33.26
C GLU A 93 -30.35 7.53 33.41
N LEU A 94 -29.21 7.74 32.74
CA LEU A 94 -28.05 6.83 32.87
C LEU A 94 -27.49 6.82 34.30
N GLU A 95 -27.35 8.00 34.93
CA GLU A 95 -26.89 8.12 36.32
C GLU A 95 -27.88 7.42 37.29
N ALA A 96 -29.17 7.57 37.10
CA ALA A 96 -30.21 6.92 37.88
C ALA A 96 -30.13 5.38 37.76
N TRP A 97 -29.97 4.86 36.54
CA TRP A 97 -29.79 3.43 36.32
C TRP A 97 -28.53 2.91 37.02
N ILE A 98 -27.38 3.60 36.92
CA ILE A 98 -26.15 3.19 37.58
C ILE A 98 -26.31 3.23 39.10
N LYS A 99 -26.91 4.29 39.66
CA LYS A 99 -27.17 4.44 41.09
C LYS A 99 -28.15 3.39 41.63
N SER A 100 -29.06 2.88 40.82
CA SER A 100 -29.99 1.78 41.23
C SER A 100 -29.31 0.44 41.33
N GLU A 101 -28.19 0.24 40.61
CA GLU A 101 -27.44 -1.02 40.63
C GLU A 101 -25.90 -0.77 40.73
N PRO A 102 -25.41 -0.19 41.83
CA PRO A 102 -24.05 0.33 41.95
C PRO A 102 -22.96 -0.74 41.79
N VAL A 103 -23.24 -2.01 42.11
CA VAL A 103 -22.33 -3.15 41.95
C VAL A 103 -22.61 -3.97 40.69
N GLY A 104 -23.65 -3.61 39.95
CA GLY A 104 -24.06 -4.31 38.75
C GLY A 104 -22.99 -4.25 37.65
N ARG A 105 -22.64 -5.42 37.06
CA ARG A 105 -21.58 -5.53 36.07
C ARG A 105 -21.86 -4.65 34.83
N TYR A 106 -23.09 -4.64 34.33
CA TYR A 106 -23.45 -3.95 33.10
C TYR A 106 -23.61 -2.44 33.28
N PRO A 107 -24.26 -1.93 34.35
CA PRO A 107 -24.24 -0.51 34.66
C PRO A 107 -22.83 0.06 34.80
N ARG A 108 -21.90 -0.67 35.44
CA ARG A 108 -20.49 -0.26 35.57
C ARG A 108 -19.77 -0.21 34.22
N ARG A 109 -20.02 -1.18 33.32
CA ARG A 109 -19.51 -1.16 31.93
C ARG A 109 -20.03 0.06 31.15
N ALA A 110 -21.35 0.32 31.23
CA ALA A 110 -21.97 1.48 30.59
C ALA A 110 -21.42 2.80 31.13
N TRP A 111 -21.25 2.90 32.45
CA TRP A 111 -20.64 4.05 33.10
C TRP A 111 -19.24 4.34 32.59
N TYR A 112 -18.37 3.32 32.61
CA TYR A 112 -17.00 3.46 32.10
C TYR A 112 -16.97 3.87 30.62
N LEU A 113 -17.76 3.21 29.78
CA LEU A 113 -17.84 3.50 28.36
C LEU A 113 -18.39 4.90 28.08
N TYR A 114 -19.40 5.35 28.85
CA TYR A 114 -19.88 6.71 28.74
C TYR A 114 -18.76 7.73 29.00
N GLU A 115 -18.08 7.62 30.13
CA GLU A 115 -17.00 8.55 30.48
C GLU A 115 -15.84 8.50 29.46
N LEU A 116 -15.51 7.31 28.96
CA LEU A 116 -14.50 7.14 27.93
C LEU A 116 -14.92 7.82 26.61
N LEU A 117 -16.11 7.55 26.11
CA LEU A 117 -16.55 7.96 24.77
C LEU A 117 -17.05 9.42 24.75
N ALA A 118 -17.88 9.83 25.70
CA ALA A 118 -18.38 11.19 25.82
C ALA A 118 -17.34 12.18 26.38
N GLY A 119 -16.34 11.68 27.12
CA GLY A 119 -15.33 12.52 27.76
C GLY A 119 -15.87 13.37 28.91
N ALA A 120 -17.02 13.01 29.45
CA ALA A 120 -17.73 13.72 30.52
C ALA A 120 -17.92 12.81 31.74
N THR A 121 -17.54 13.28 32.91
CA THR A 121 -17.66 12.51 34.15
C THR A 121 -19.12 12.53 34.65
N LEU A 122 -19.68 11.36 35.00
CA LEU A 122 -21.00 11.22 35.60
C LEU A 122 -21.00 11.56 37.09
N ASP A 123 -22.09 12.12 37.58
CA ASP A 123 -22.33 12.35 39.00
C ASP A 123 -22.81 11.05 39.68
N VAL A 124 -21.90 10.12 39.82
CA VAL A 124 -22.12 8.82 40.44
C VAL A 124 -21.00 8.55 41.43
N PRO A 125 -21.33 8.13 42.69
CA PRO A 125 -20.32 7.74 43.70
C PRO A 125 -19.43 6.57 43.22
N GLU A 126 -18.21 6.50 43.70
CA GLU A 126 -17.34 5.34 43.44
C GLU A 126 -18.03 4.01 43.83
N VAL A 127 -17.78 2.99 43.02
CA VAL A 127 -18.34 1.66 43.28
C VAL A 127 -17.84 1.12 44.62
N PRO A 128 -18.75 0.64 45.47
CA PRO A 128 -18.36 -0.02 46.75
C PRO A 128 -17.39 -1.17 46.51
N PRO A 129 -16.66 -1.63 47.55
CA PRO A 129 -15.79 -2.79 47.45
C PRO A 129 -16.50 -4.01 46.86
N THR A 130 -16.08 -4.44 45.70
CA THR A 130 -16.57 -5.61 44.97
C THR A 130 -15.51 -6.04 43.95
N ASP A 131 -15.70 -7.18 43.29
CA ASP A 131 -14.83 -7.66 42.23
C ASP A 131 -14.81 -6.74 41.04
N ASN A 132 -13.67 -6.65 40.37
CA ASN A 132 -13.58 -5.90 39.10
C ASN A 132 -14.28 -6.70 38.01
N ALA A 133 -15.03 -6.00 37.18
CA ALA A 133 -15.66 -6.56 35.99
C ALA A 133 -14.78 -6.29 34.72
N LEU A 134 -14.59 -7.30 33.90
CA LEU A 134 -13.98 -7.09 32.58
C LEU A 134 -14.87 -6.17 31.75
N LEU A 135 -14.28 -5.21 31.04
CA LEU A 135 -15.01 -4.33 30.13
C LEU A 135 -15.52 -5.11 28.91
N LEU A 136 -14.64 -5.80 28.23
CA LEU A 136 -14.97 -6.70 27.13
C LEU A 136 -14.97 -8.15 27.61
N ASP A 137 -15.86 -8.95 27.03
CA ASP A 137 -15.85 -10.38 27.19
C ASP A 137 -14.82 -11.01 26.23
N PRO A 138 -13.76 -11.69 26.74
CA PRO A 138 -12.78 -12.35 25.87
C PRO A 138 -13.33 -13.50 25.03
N ALA A 139 -14.53 -13.99 25.35
CA ALA A 139 -15.22 -14.98 24.51
C ALA A 139 -15.82 -14.37 23.24
N LEU A 140 -16.09 -13.06 23.25
CA LEU A 140 -16.69 -12.33 22.14
C LEU A 140 -15.67 -11.47 21.37
N HIS A 141 -14.55 -11.08 22.02
CA HIS A 141 -13.58 -10.14 21.48
C HIS A 141 -12.14 -10.61 21.67
N ILE A 142 -11.27 -10.16 20.77
CA ILE A 142 -9.84 -10.11 21.05
C ILE A 142 -9.60 -8.92 22.00
N THR A 143 -8.83 -9.14 23.05
CA THR A 143 -8.62 -8.17 24.14
C THR A 143 -7.14 -8.01 24.46
N ALA A 144 -6.75 -6.82 24.88
CA ALA A 144 -5.42 -6.57 25.45
C ALA A 144 -5.37 -6.91 26.95
N THR A 145 -4.17 -6.93 27.51
CA THR A 145 -3.98 -7.00 28.96
C THR A 145 -4.73 -5.85 29.64
N GLY A 146 -5.55 -6.20 30.62
CA GLY A 146 -6.48 -5.26 31.23
C GLY A 146 -5.81 -4.32 32.24
N VAL A 147 -6.26 -3.06 32.25
CA VAL A 147 -5.87 -2.04 33.21
C VAL A 147 -7.01 -1.82 34.21
N ARG A 148 -6.72 -1.86 35.49
CA ARG A 148 -7.72 -1.67 36.55
C ARG A 148 -8.12 -0.20 36.65
N VAL A 149 -9.42 0.06 36.56
CA VAL A 149 -10.02 1.38 36.79
C VAL A 149 -10.77 1.35 38.11
N ARG A 150 -10.26 2.07 39.09
CA ARG A 150 -10.71 1.98 40.48
C ARG A 150 -12.14 2.47 40.64
N ARG A 151 -12.48 3.63 40.08
CA ARG A 151 -13.75 4.32 40.31
C ARG A 151 -14.96 3.46 39.90
N GLN A 152 -14.93 2.81 38.77
CA GLN A 152 -15.99 1.95 38.24
C GLN A 152 -15.73 0.45 38.56
N ARG A 153 -14.58 0.12 39.12
CA ARG A 153 -14.12 -1.27 39.32
C ARG A 153 -14.23 -2.09 38.04
N ILE A 154 -13.73 -1.53 36.97
CA ILE A 154 -13.64 -2.14 35.65
C ILE A 154 -12.17 -2.53 35.38
N ILE A 155 -12.00 -3.60 34.63
CA ILE A 155 -10.74 -3.93 33.99
C ILE A 155 -10.91 -3.53 32.51
N ASP A 156 -10.26 -2.42 32.11
CA ASP A 156 -10.22 -1.96 30.74
C ASP A 156 -9.27 -2.82 29.93
N ASN A 157 -9.81 -3.70 29.09
CA ASN A 157 -9.11 -4.61 28.20
C ASN A 157 -9.36 -4.32 26.72
N LEU A 158 -9.67 -3.06 26.37
CA LEU A 158 -9.78 -2.59 24.99
C LEU A 158 -8.45 -2.72 24.24
N LEU A 159 -8.47 -2.80 22.92
CA LEU A 159 -7.28 -2.77 22.07
C LEU A 159 -6.72 -1.35 21.89
N GLY A 160 -7.49 -0.33 22.20
CA GLY A 160 -7.11 1.08 21.99
C GLY A 160 -7.54 1.99 23.13
N ASN A 161 -7.91 3.21 22.77
CA ASN A 161 -8.29 4.31 23.66
C ASN A 161 -9.45 5.13 23.05
N ARG A 162 -9.85 6.23 23.74
CA ARG A 162 -10.97 7.06 23.24
C ARG A 162 -10.75 7.68 21.86
N ASP A 163 -9.52 7.93 21.47
CA ASP A 163 -9.21 8.62 20.22
C ASP A 163 -9.03 7.64 19.05
N TYR A 164 -8.77 6.36 19.37
CA TYR A 164 -8.67 5.29 18.38
C TYR A 164 -8.79 3.91 19.06
N CYS A 165 -9.79 3.14 18.68
CA CYS A 165 -10.02 1.80 19.22
C CYS A 165 -10.73 0.89 18.20
N PRO A 166 -9.98 0.17 17.34
CA PRO A 166 -10.57 -0.86 16.51
C PRO A 166 -11.04 -2.02 17.38
N MET A 167 -12.11 -2.68 16.96
CA MET A 167 -12.67 -3.85 17.63
C MET A 167 -12.46 -5.10 16.77
N ILE A 168 -12.03 -6.19 17.36
CA ILE A 168 -11.89 -7.48 16.67
C ILE A 168 -12.76 -8.49 17.41
N ARG A 169 -13.78 -9.01 16.72
CA ARG A 169 -14.69 -10.03 17.26
C ARG A 169 -14.06 -11.41 17.15
N ARG A 170 -14.37 -12.28 18.09
CA ARG A 170 -14.08 -13.70 17.97
C ARG A 170 -15.14 -14.37 17.10
N THR A 171 -14.78 -14.68 15.86
CA THR A 171 -15.55 -15.51 14.95
C THR A 171 -15.01 -16.93 14.93
N ASP A 172 -15.82 -17.87 14.48
CA ASP A 172 -15.35 -19.26 14.29
C ASP A 172 -14.17 -19.32 13.30
N ARG A 173 -14.20 -18.50 12.24
CA ARG A 173 -13.12 -18.40 11.24
C ARG A 173 -11.82 -17.88 11.89
N LEU A 174 -11.88 -16.78 12.66
CA LEU A 174 -10.71 -16.24 13.32
C LEU A 174 -10.17 -17.20 14.39
N ASN A 175 -11.06 -17.82 15.18
CA ASN A 175 -10.65 -18.80 16.18
C ASN A 175 -9.99 -20.04 15.56
N ALA A 176 -10.52 -20.54 14.44
CA ALA A 176 -9.91 -21.63 13.69
C ALA A 176 -8.54 -21.23 13.11
N ALA A 177 -8.41 -20.00 12.60
CA ALA A 177 -7.14 -19.47 12.11
C ALA A 177 -6.08 -19.36 13.23
N MET A 178 -6.45 -18.86 14.40
CA MET A 178 -5.56 -18.76 15.57
C MET A 178 -5.10 -20.14 16.07
N GLN A 179 -5.91 -21.18 15.90
CA GLN A 179 -5.56 -22.56 16.28
C GLN A 179 -4.53 -23.22 15.36
N GLN A 180 -4.26 -22.65 14.18
CA GLN A 180 -3.30 -23.24 13.22
C GLN A 180 -1.84 -23.16 13.67
N GLN A 181 -1.54 -22.36 14.72
CA GLN A 181 -0.18 -22.22 15.27
C GLN A 181 0.87 -21.87 14.19
N LEU A 182 0.55 -20.91 13.33
CA LEU A 182 1.37 -20.52 12.17
C LEU A 182 2.83 -20.17 12.54
N ALA A 183 3.08 -19.62 13.73
CA ALA A 183 4.42 -19.32 14.21
C ALA A 183 5.26 -20.60 14.39
N GLU A 184 4.66 -21.66 14.95
CA GLU A 184 5.33 -22.95 15.11
C GLU A 184 5.50 -23.66 13.75
N GLU A 185 4.53 -23.52 12.84
CA GLU A 185 4.64 -24.02 11.47
C GLU A 185 5.83 -23.36 10.74
N ALA A 186 5.96 -22.05 10.81
CA ALA A 186 7.08 -21.31 10.22
C ALA A 186 8.43 -21.73 10.83
N LYS A 187 8.47 -21.91 12.16
CA LYS A 187 9.68 -22.38 12.86
C LYS A 187 10.08 -23.78 12.40
N SER A 188 9.13 -24.70 12.26
CA SER A 188 9.42 -26.06 11.82
C SER A 188 9.94 -26.14 10.38
N ILE A 189 9.55 -25.20 9.49
CA ILE A 189 10.04 -25.14 8.12
C ILE A 189 11.53 -24.76 8.08
N VAL A 190 11.97 -23.85 8.95
CA VAL A 190 13.38 -23.39 8.98
C VAL A 190 14.28 -24.23 9.87
N GLU A 191 13.70 -25.08 10.72
CA GLU A 191 14.46 -25.94 11.62
C GLU A 191 15.25 -26.98 10.83
N GLY A 192 16.57 -26.98 11.03
CA GLY A 192 17.49 -27.88 10.32
C GLY A 192 17.96 -27.40 8.96
N VAL A 193 17.48 -26.26 8.47
CA VAL A 193 17.99 -25.63 7.24
C VAL A 193 19.41 -25.08 7.47
N ASP A 194 20.31 -25.26 6.49
CA ASP A 194 21.65 -24.70 6.54
C ASP A 194 21.60 -23.18 6.76
N PRO A 195 22.35 -22.60 7.72
CA PRO A 195 22.29 -21.16 8.01
C PRO A 195 22.64 -20.26 6.80
N THR A 196 23.52 -20.69 5.91
CA THR A 196 23.89 -19.91 4.71
C THR A 196 22.76 -19.91 3.69
N LEU A 197 22.11 -21.07 3.51
CA LEU A 197 20.96 -21.21 2.64
C LEU A 197 19.78 -20.40 3.18
N LEU A 198 19.51 -20.48 4.50
CA LEU A 198 18.46 -19.70 5.15
C LEU A 198 18.70 -18.19 5.00
N ALA A 199 19.93 -17.71 5.16
CA ALA A 199 20.26 -16.29 4.97
C ALA A 199 19.98 -15.81 3.53
N ARG A 200 20.21 -16.66 2.53
CA ARG A 200 19.90 -16.38 1.12
C ARG A 200 18.38 -16.33 0.89
N ALA A 201 17.64 -17.32 1.40
CA ALA A 201 16.18 -17.34 1.34
C ALA A 201 15.56 -16.09 1.98
N VAL A 202 16.02 -15.73 3.16
CA VAL A 202 15.60 -14.52 3.86
C VAL A 202 15.82 -13.27 3.01
N HIS A 203 17.01 -13.12 2.44
CA HIS A 203 17.32 -11.95 1.61
C HIS A 203 16.41 -11.85 0.37
N TYR A 204 16.11 -13.00 -0.25
CA TYR A 204 15.16 -13.04 -1.36
C TYR A 204 13.74 -12.64 -0.91
N LEU A 205 13.25 -13.16 0.23
CA LEU A 205 11.92 -12.82 0.76
C LEU A 205 11.77 -11.32 1.04
N PHE A 206 12.83 -10.65 1.55
CA PHE A 206 12.85 -9.20 1.72
C PHE A 206 12.72 -8.45 0.39
N THR A 207 13.40 -8.94 -0.64
CA THR A 207 13.32 -8.35 -1.98
C THR A 207 11.96 -8.60 -2.62
N LYS A 208 11.41 -9.81 -2.49
CA LYS A 208 10.08 -10.18 -2.97
C LYS A 208 9.00 -9.32 -2.32
N GLU A 209 9.06 -9.14 -0.99
CA GLU A 209 8.17 -8.25 -0.24
C GLU A 209 8.24 -6.82 -0.78
N THR A 210 9.45 -6.29 -0.94
CA THR A 210 9.66 -4.93 -1.42
C THR A 210 9.07 -4.73 -2.81
N LYS A 211 9.42 -5.58 -3.78
CA LYS A 211 8.92 -5.48 -5.15
C LYS A 211 7.40 -5.60 -5.21
N SER A 212 6.83 -6.58 -4.50
CA SER A 212 5.39 -6.79 -4.45
C SER A 212 4.66 -5.60 -3.80
N SER A 213 5.25 -5.01 -2.75
CA SER A 213 4.68 -3.83 -2.09
C SER A 213 4.63 -2.60 -3.00
N PHE A 214 5.64 -2.41 -3.85
CA PHE A 214 5.61 -1.35 -4.87
C PHE A 214 4.67 -1.69 -6.04
N ALA A 215 4.63 -2.96 -6.47
CA ALA A 215 3.77 -3.39 -7.57
C ALA A 215 2.26 -3.24 -7.25
N ILE A 216 1.85 -3.41 -5.99
CA ILE A 216 0.47 -3.13 -5.55
C ILE A 216 0.08 -1.67 -5.83
N GLU A 217 1.03 -0.73 -5.68
CA GLU A 217 0.82 0.69 -5.98
C GLU A 217 1.01 1.02 -7.48
N GLY A 218 1.23 0.02 -8.33
CA GLY A 218 1.52 0.21 -9.75
C GLY A 218 2.89 0.81 -10.05
N GLU A 219 3.81 0.81 -9.07
CA GLU A 219 5.14 1.38 -9.19
C GLU A 219 6.23 0.32 -9.40
N VAL A 220 7.25 0.69 -10.16
CA VAL A 220 8.52 -0.04 -10.26
C VAL A 220 9.60 0.78 -9.55
N PRO A 221 10.08 0.36 -8.36
CA PRO A 221 11.05 1.14 -7.62
C PRO A 221 12.43 1.13 -8.30
N SER A 222 13.17 2.23 -8.18
CA SER A 222 14.59 2.24 -8.51
C SER A 222 15.37 1.31 -7.57
N THR A 223 16.56 0.87 -8.00
CA THR A 223 17.44 0.03 -7.17
C THR A 223 17.71 0.66 -5.79
N ASP A 224 17.91 1.97 -5.75
CA ASP A 224 18.17 2.70 -4.50
C ASP A 224 16.94 2.72 -3.57
N ARG A 225 15.73 2.95 -4.09
CA ARG A 225 14.48 2.85 -3.32
C ARG A 225 14.25 1.44 -2.80
N THR A 226 14.51 0.42 -3.64
CA THR A 226 14.44 -1.00 -3.24
C THR A 226 15.38 -1.28 -2.08
N MET A 227 16.65 -0.89 -2.18
CA MET A 227 17.64 -1.13 -1.11
C MET A 227 17.27 -0.42 0.19
N ARG A 228 16.77 0.82 0.13
CA ARG A 228 16.34 1.56 1.32
C ARG A 228 15.16 0.88 2.01
N PHE A 229 14.18 0.39 1.25
CA PHE A 229 13.02 -0.29 1.83
C PHE A 229 13.39 -1.66 2.40
N VAL A 230 14.24 -2.45 1.73
CA VAL A 230 14.82 -3.70 2.27
C VAL A 230 15.55 -3.42 3.59
N ALA A 231 16.37 -2.36 3.65
CA ALA A 231 17.08 -1.99 4.88
C ALA A 231 16.14 -1.54 5.99
N ALA A 232 15.02 -0.89 5.66
CA ALA A 232 13.99 -0.54 6.63
C ALA A 232 13.28 -1.79 7.18
N LEU A 233 12.86 -2.70 6.31
CA LEU A 233 12.26 -3.97 6.69
C LEU A 233 13.18 -4.81 7.58
N GLY A 234 14.49 -4.85 7.30
CA GLY A 234 15.49 -5.58 8.09
C GLY A 234 15.65 -5.03 9.53
N ARG A 235 15.11 -3.87 9.83
CA ARG A 235 15.11 -3.24 11.16
C ARG A 235 13.71 -2.96 11.68
N ALA A 236 12.70 -3.61 11.09
CA ALA A 236 11.31 -3.36 11.40
C ALA A 236 10.98 -3.61 12.90
N ASP A 237 11.60 -4.60 13.53
CA ASP A 237 11.44 -4.91 14.96
C ASP A 237 11.89 -3.79 15.91
N HIS A 238 12.77 -2.91 15.45
CA HIS A 238 13.29 -1.75 16.20
C HIS A 238 12.60 -0.42 15.83
N PHE A 239 11.63 -0.44 14.92
CA PHE A 239 10.91 0.77 14.54
C PHE A 239 10.08 1.31 15.71
N ASP A 240 10.15 2.61 15.95
CA ASP A 240 9.38 3.26 17.02
C ASP A 240 8.06 3.81 16.48
N THR A 241 6.99 3.06 16.74
CA THR A 241 5.62 3.45 16.37
C THR A 241 5.07 4.61 17.18
N GLY A 242 5.75 5.04 18.26
CA GLY A 242 5.42 6.22 19.05
C GLY A 242 6.07 7.51 18.55
N ASP A 243 7.04 7.44 17.65
CA ASP A 243 7.76 8.59 17.13
C ASP A 243 7.27 9.02 15.74
N LYS A 244 6.59 10.17 15.68
CA LYS A 244 6.16 10.79 14.41
C LYS A 244 7.32 10.99 13.44
N LYS A 245 8.52 11.35 13.93
CA LYS A 245 9.67 11.57 13.08
C LYS A 245 10.10 10.29 12.38
N ALA A 246 10.03 9.12 13.06
CA ALA A 246 10.33 7.84 12.44
C ALA A 246 9.42 7.55 11.24
N PHE A 247 8.13 7.90 11.31
CA PHE A 247 7.19 7.77 10.17
C PHE A 247 7.53 8.70 9.02
N VAL A 248 7.88 9.94 9.31
CA VAL A 248 8.31 10.91 8.28
C VAL A 248 9.58 10.43 7.59
N ASP A 249 10.58 9.97 8.35
CA ASP A 249 11.83 9.44 7.81
C ASP A 249 11.58 8.17 6.97
N LEU A 250 10.68 7.28 7.40
CA LEU A 250 10.28 6.09 6.65
C LEU A 250 9.59 6.50 5.33
N GLN A 251 8.58 7.37 5.38
CA GLN A 251 7.88 7.87 4.20
C GLN A 251 8.88 8.45 3.18
N ASN A 252 9.77 9.33 3.63
CA ASN A 252 10.80 9.96 2.80
C ASN A 252 11.79 8.95 2.19
N SER A 253 11.97 7.78 2.83
CA SER A 253 12.85 6.73 2.30
C SER A 253 12.22 5.92 1.16
N ILE A 254 10.88 5.84 1.11
CA ILE A 254 10.14 4.95 0.21
C ILE A 254 9.44 5.66 -0.95
N VAL A 255 9.12 6.95 -0.80
CA VAL A 255 8.50 7.73 -1.87
C VAL A 255 9.53 8.32 -2.83
N ASP A 256 9.06 8.83 -3.97
CA ASP A 256 9.90 9.64 -4.84
C ASP A 256 10.30 10.94 -4.13
N PRO A 257 11.53 11.45 -4.30
CA PRO A 257 11.99 12.68 -3.65
C PRO A 257 11.11 13.92 -3.87
N ARG A 258 10.28 13.93 -4.91
CA ARG A 258 9.31 15.00 -5.18
C ARG A 258 8.12 15.01 -4.23
N TYR A 259 7.81 13.87 -3.58
CA TYR A 259 6.65 13.68 -2.71
C TYR A 259 7.03 13.50 -1.23
N VAL A 260 8.26 13.85 -0.85
CA VAL A 260 8.71 13.81 0.55
C VAL A 260 7.96 14.84 1.39
N GLN A 261 7.59 14.43 2.59
CA GLN A 261 6.82 15.26 3.51
C GLN A 261 7.59 15.51 4.82
N LYS A 262 7.24 16.57 5.52
CA LYS A 262 7.84 16.93 6.83
C LYS A 262 6.89 16.67 8.00
N ASP A 263 5.61 16.45 7.69
CA ASP A 263 4.54 16.27 8.67
C ASP A 263 3.40 15.45 8.07
N TRP A 264 2.38 15.15 8.87
CA TRP A 264 1.13 14.62 8.38
C TRP A 264 0.51 15.57 7.35
N ARG A 265 -0.29 15.02 6.43
CA ARG A 265 -0.98 15.79 5.41
C ARG A 265 -1.88 16.87 6.02
N THR A 266 -1.97 17.99 5.34
CA THR A 266 -2.85 19.12 5.66
C THR A 266 -3.95 19.32 4.63
N ILE A 267 -3.96 18.50 3.58
CA ILE A 267 -4.97 18.49 2.53
C ILE A 267 -5.89 17.28 2.67
N GLN A 268 -7.13 17.41 2.16
CA GLN A 268 -8.05 16.27 2.08
C GLN A 268 -7.53 15.30 1.03
N ASN A 269 -7.48 14.02 1.39
CA ASN A 269 -7.07 12.94 0.50
C ASN A 269 -8.22 11.93 0.32
N TYR A 270 -8.22 11.25 -0.82
CA TYR A 270 -9.13 10.14 -1.12
C TYR A 270 -8.42 9.10 -1.99
N VAL A 271 -8.93 7.89 -2.01
CA VAL A 271 -8.50 6.83 -2.93
C VAL A 271 -9.58 6.65 -3.97
N GLY A 272 -9.21 6.77 -5.23
CA GLY A 272 -10.13 6.68 -6.35
C GLY A 272 -9.42 6.36 -7.65
N GLN A 273 -10.19 6.30 -8.72
CA GLN A 273 -9.68 6.13 -10.09
C GLN A 273 -10.44 7.02 -11.05
N THR A 274 -9.75 7.54 -12.04
CA THR A 274 -10.38 8.30 -13.12
C THR A 274 -10.98 7.32 -14.15
N ALA A 275 -12.29 7.37 -14.32
CA ALA A 275 -12.98 6.57 -15.32
C ALA A 275 -12.65 7.06 -16.75
N SER A 276 -12.95 6.23 -17.76
CA SER A 276 -12.70 6.55 -19.18
C SER A 276 -13.40 7.81 -19.70
N ASN A 277 -14.45 8.26 -19.01
CA ASN A 277 -15.18 9.50 -19.29
C ASN A 277 -14.67 10.71 -18.48
N TYR A 278 -13.49 10.60 -17.84
CA TYR A 278 -12.87 11.61 -16.98
C TYR A 278 -13.63 11.95 -15.69
N THR A 279 -14.57 11.08 -15.27
CA THR A 279 -15.18 11.22 -13.95
C THR A 279 -14.36 10.45 -12.92
N GLU A 280 -14.19 11.04 -11.72
CA GLU A 280 -13.54 10.36 -10.60
C GLU A 280 -14.52 9.40 -9.92
N ILE A 281 -14.08 8.15 -9.75
CA ILE A 281 -14.77 7.15 -8.93
C ILE A 281 -14.05 7.10 -7.58
N VAL A 282 -14.68 7.64 -6.56
CA VAL A 282 -14.13 7.69 -5.20
C VAL A 282 -14.44 6.36 -4.49
N HIS A 283 -13.40 5.61 -4.14
CA HIS A 283 -13.52 4.33 -3.44
C HIS A 283 -13.42 4.47 -1.92
N PHE A 284 -12.60 5.43 -1.47
CA PHE A 284 -12.41 5.69 -0.05
C PHE A 284 -12.08 7.17 0.18
N ILE A 285 -12.76 7.79 1.12
CA ILE A 285 -12.47 9.15 1.59
C ILE A 285 -11.69 9.05 2.89
N CYS A 286 -10.51 9.64 2.93
CA CYS A 286 -9.68 9.67 4.12
C CYS A 286 -10.26 10.62 5.18
N PRO A 287 -9.91 10.48 6.48
CA PRO A 287 -10.29 11.43 7.52
C PRO A 287 -9.97 12.86 7.14
N LYS A 288 -10.72 13.82 7.69
CA LYS A 288 -10.41 15.24 7.50
C LYS A 288 -8.99 15.57 7.97
N PRO A 289 -8.30 16.51 7.33
CA PRO A 289 -6.94 16.89 7.72
C PRO A 289 -6.81 17.29 9.19
N GLU A 290 -7.82 18.00 9.74
CA GLU A 290 -7.87 18.41 11.13
C GLU A 290 -7.97 17.24 12.13
N ASP A 291 -8.49 16.09 11.70
CA ASP A 291 -8.66 14.90 12.54
C ASP A 291 -7.41 14.01 12.54
N VAL A 292 -6.52 14.13 11.51
CA VAL A 292 -5.38 13.22 11.32
C VAL A 292 -4.46 13.18 12.53
N ALA A 293 -4.10 14.33 13.09
CA ALA A 293 -3.18 14.38 14.23
C ALA A 293 -3.75 13.69 15.46
N LEU A 294 -5.06 13.86 15.75
CA LEU A 294 -5.72 13.21 16.86
C LEU A 294 -5.84 11.70 16.66
N LEU A 295 -6.23 11.27 15.46
CA LEU A 295 -6.35 9.86 15.10
C LEU A 295 -4.98 9.17 15.17
N MET A 296 -3.91 9.77 14.65
CA MET A 296 -2.55 9.24 14.71
C MET A 296 -2.05 9.12 16.15
N ASN A 297 -2.26 10.13 16.99
CA ASN A 297 -1.91 10.05 18.41
C ASN A 297 -2.70 8.93 19.13
N GLY A 298 -3.97 8.76 18.80
CA GLY A 298 -4.80 7.66 19.30
C GLY A 298 -4.30 6.30 18.83
N TRP A 299 -3.99 6.19 17.54
CA TRP A 299 -3.46 4.99 16.91
C TRP A 299 -2.09 4.57 17.49
N MET A 300 -1.15 5.51 17.65
CA MET A 300 0.16 5.22 18.28
C MET A 300 0.00 4.60 19.68
N ARG A 301 -0.91 5.15 20.50
CA ARG A 301 -1.21 4.58 21.82
C ARG A 301 -1.90 3.22 21.74
N ALA A 302 -2.75 2.99 20.74
CA ALA A 302 -3.40 1.70 20.51
C ALA A 302 -2.37 0.65 20.07
N VAL A 303 -1.45 0.98 19.15
CA VAL A 303 -0.37 0.09 18.72
C VAL A 303 0.52 -0.28 19.92
N ALA A 304 0.99 0.70 20.68
CA ALA A 304 1.77 0.44 21.90
C ALA A 304 1.02 -0.47 22.89
N ARG A 305 -0.30 -0.32 23.00
CA ARG A 305 -1.14 -1.14 23.86
C ARG A 305 -1.25 -2.58 23.41
N VAL A 306 -1.44 -2.83 22.10
CA VAL A 306 -1.54 -4.21 21.58
C VAL A 306 -0.20 -4.91 21.57
N GLU A 307 0.90 -4.20 21.30
CA GLU A 307 2.25 -4.76 21.34
C GLU A 307 2.70 -5.16 22.74
N ASN A 308 2.27 -4.44 23.78
CA ASN A 308 2.61 -4.74 25.18
C ASN A 308 1.52 -5.53 25.91
N GLY A 309 0.37 -5.73 25.30
CA GLY A 309 -0.86 -6.23 25.92
C GLY A 309 -1.14 -7.71 25.74
N ALA A 310 -0.17 -8.54 25.38
CA ALA A 310 -0.34 -9.97 25.10
C ALA A 310 -1.46 -10.26 24.06
N VAL A 311 -1.63 -9.39 23.11
CA VAL A 311 -2.53 -9.58 21.97
C VAL A 311 -1.86 -10.53 20.99
N ASP A 312 -2.65 -11.35 20.30
CA ASP A 312 -2.17 -12.19 19.21
C ASP A 312 -1.40 -11.36 18.15
N PRO A 313 -0.22 -11.81 17.71
CA PRO A 313 0.65 -11.01 16.84
C PRO A 313 0.01 -10.58 15.52
N ILE A 314 -0.83 -11.43 14.91
CA ILE A 314 -1.50 -11.10 13.63
C ILE A 314 -2.64 -10.12 13.89
N CYS A 315 -3.37 -10.26 15.01
CA CYS A 315 -4.37 -9.28 15.42
C CYS A 315 -3.72 -7.92 15.75
N ALA A 316 -2.56 -7.90 16.39
CA ALA A 316 -1.80 -6.68 16.66
C ALA A 316 -1.31 -6.03 15.34
N ALA A 317 -0.80 -6.82 14.40
CA ALA A 317 -0.40 -6.37 13.06
C ALA A 317 -1.59 -5.81 12.27
N THR A 318 -2.80 -6.37 12.47
CA THR A 318 -4.03 -5.83 11.89
C THR A 318 -4.33 -4.43 12.42
N VAL A 319 -4.27 -4.23 13.74
CA VAL A 319 -4.48 -2.92 14.37
C VAL A 319 -3.47 -1.89 13.88
N ALA A 320 -2.21 -2.27 13.78
CA ALA A 320 -1.13 -1.39 13.34
C ALA A 320 -1.26 -1.07 11.84
N GLY A 321 -1.24 -2.07 10.98
CA GLY A 321 -1.20 -1.90 9.54
C GLY A 321 -2.50 -1.31 8.98
N PHE A 322 -3.63 -1.99 9.15
CA PHE A 322 -4.91 -1.51 8.59
C PHE A 322 -5.37 -0.20 9.23
N GLY A 323 -5.08 0.00 10.52
CA GLY A 323 -5.36 1.26 11.17
C GLY A 323 -4.64 2.43 10.52
N PHE A 324 -3.38 2.27 10.18
CA PHE A 324 -2.58 3.29 9.51
C PHE A 324 -3.12 3.63 8.12
N VAL A 325 -3.42 2.61 7.30
CA VAL A 325 -3.91 2.86 5.93
C VAL A 325 -5.30 3.49 5.92
N PHE A 326 -6.14 3.23 6.93
CA PHE A 326 -7.46 3.85 7.04
C PHE A 326 -7.40 5.30 7.55
N ILE A 327 -6.40 5.66 8.36
CA ILE A 327 -6.14 7.07 8.71
C ILE A 327 -5.50 7.81 7.55
N HIS A 328 -4.65 7.15 6.78
CA HIS A 328 -4.01 7.69 5.58
C HIS A 328 -3.29 9.01 5.84
N PRO A 329 -2.30 9.06 6.75
CA PRO A 329 -1.79 10.32 7.29
C PRO A 329 -0.86 11.08 6.34
N PHE A 330 -0.39 10.49 5.26
CA PHE A 330 0.46 11.12 4.24
C PHE A 330 -0.30 11.33 2.93
N GLU A 331 0.26 12.13 2.04
CA GLU A 331 -0.26 12.29 0.68
C GLU A 331 0.08 11.07 -0.19
N ASP A 332 1.29 10.50 0.00
CA ASP A 332 1.76 9.28 -0.68
C ASP A 332 2.55 8.37 0.29
N GLY A 333 2.64 7.09 -0.05
CA GLY A 333 3.40 6.07 0.69
C GLY A 333 2.61 5.32 1.77
N ASN A 334 1.34 5.65 1.98
CA ASN A 334 0.55 5.04 3.06
C ASN A 334 0.37 3.53 2.89
N GLY A 335 0.14 3.04 1.68
CA GLY A 335 0.01 1.61 1.42
C GLY A 335 1.31 0.83 1.71
N ARG A 336 2.46 1.39 1.33
CA ARG A 336 3.78 0.79 1.61
C ARG A 336 4.10 0.79 3.10
N ILE A 337 3.78 1.88 3.82
CA ILE A 337 3.93 1.95 5.28
C ILE A 337 2.96 0.99 5.98
N HIS A 338 1.72 0.87 5.53
CA HIS A 338 0.76 -0.12 6.02
C HIS A 338 1.37 -1.54 6.01
N ARG A 339 1.94 -1.96 4.89
CA ARG A 339 2.56 -3.27 4.76
C ARG A 339 3.83 -3.40 5.59
N PHE A 340 4.66 -2.36 5.66
CA PHE A 340 5.80 -2.30 6.57
C PHE A 340 5.38 -2.51 8.05
N LEU A 341 4.28 -1.90 8.50
CA LEU A 341 3.78 -2.02 9.87
C LEU A 341 3.28 -3.42 10.21
N ILE A 342 2.79 -4.17 9.22
CA ILE A 342 2.48 -5.60 9.41
C ILE A 342 3.76 -6.34 9.80
N HIS A 343 4.84 -6.15 9.05
CA HIS A 343 6.13 -6.79 9.35
C HIS A 343 6.72 -6.32 10.67
N HIS A 344 6.62 -5.02 10.98
CA HIS A 344 7.03 -4.48 12.27
C HIS A 344 6.36 -5.22 13.42
N SER A 345 5.04 -5.32 13.43
CA SER A 345 4.31 -5.96 14.52
C SER A 345 4.62 -7.45 14.63
N LEU A 346 4.70 -8.18 13.51
CA LEU A 346 5.06 -9.60 13.51
C LEU A 346 6.48 -9.83 14.06
N ALA A 347 7.45 -8.99 13.68
CA ALA A 347 8.82 -9.06 14.16
C ALA A 347 8.94 -8.64 15.63
N LYS A 348 8.32 -7.53 16.01
CA LYS A 348 8.29 -7.00 17.39
C LYS A 348 7.73 -7.99 18.40
N LEU A 349 6.65 -8.68 18.02
CA LEU A 349 5.99 -9.68 18.84
C LEU A 349 6.58 -11.10 18.69
N LYS A 350 7.71 -11.22 17.99
CA LYS A 350 8.45 -12.48 17.81
C LYS A 350 7.59 -13.60 17.22
N PHE A 351 6.72 -13.25 16.29
CA PHE A 351 5.88 -14.22 15.60
C PHE A 351 6.71 -15.18 14.72
N ALA A 352 7.80 -14.68 14.14
CA ALA A 352 8.74 -15.46 13.35
C ALA A 352 10.11 -15.56 14.06
N PRO A 353 10.94 -16.56 13.69
CA PRO A 353 12.35 -16.56 14.04
C PRO A 353 13.03 -15.24 13.67
N GLN A 354 14.01 -14.82 14.48
CA GLN A 354 14.67 -13.53 14.27
C GLN A 354 15.29 -13.43 12.86
N GLY A 355 14.99 -12.33 12.19
CA GLY A 355 15.45 -12.05 10.83
C GLY A 355 14.58 -12.66 9.73
N LEU A 356 13.65 -13.56 10.02
CA LEU A 356 12.73 -14.10 9.02
C LEU A 356 11.58 -13.11 8.74
N LEU A 357 11.26 -12.92 7.46
CA LEU A 357 10.16 -12.10 6.99
C LEU A 357 9.25 -12.95 6.09
N PHE A 358 7.96 -12.74 6.21
CA PHE A 358 6.96 -13.35 5.33
C PHE A 358 6.54 -12.33 4.26
N PRO A 359 6.62 -12.62 2.96
CA PRO A 359 6.30 -11.64 1.91
C PRO A 359 4.78 -11.45 1.76
N VAL A 360 4.15 -10.82 2.75
CA VAL A 360 2.69 -10.61 2.82
C VAL A 360 2.19 -9.81 1.61
N SER A 361 2.98 -8.86 1.11
CA SER A 361 2.65 -8.12 -0.11
C SER A 361 2.58 -9.03 -1.34
N ALA A 362 3.37 -10.10 -1.40
CA ALA A 362 3.27 -11.05 -2.50
C ALA A 362 1.95 -11.84 -2.46
N ALA A 363 1.47 -12.22 -1.28
CA ALA A 363 0.15 -12.83 -1.12
C ALA A 363 -0.97 -11.85 -1.51
N MET A 364 -0.87 -10.59 -1.09
CA MET A 364 -1.82 -9.53 -1.47
C MET A 364 -1.87 -9.33 -3.00
N LEU A 365 -0.71 -9.35 -3.65
CA LEU A 365 -0.59 -9.15 -5.10
C LEU A 365 -1.11 -10.36 -5.89
N ARG A 366 -1.03 -11.59 -5.34
CA ARG A 366 -1.59 -12.80 -5.96
C ARG A 366 -3.12 -12.83 -5.94
N ASP A 367 -3.74 -12.33 -4.89
CA ASP A 367 -5.20 -12.17 -4.81
C ASP A 367 -5.60 -10.73 -4.47
N PRO A 368 -5.52 -9.81 -5.45
CA PRO A 368 -5.90 -8.42 -5.26
C PRO A 368 -7.38 -8.28 -4.85
N LYS A 369 -8.25 -9.21 -5.31
CA LYS A 369 -9.68 -9.16 -4.99
C LYS A 369 -9.96 -9.42 -3.52
N ALA A 370 -9.25 -10.37 -2.91
CA ALA A 370 -9.36 -10.64 -1.48
C ALA A 370 -8.81 -9.46 -0.65
N TYR A 371 -7.70 -8.85 -1.09
CA TYR A 371 -7.15 -7.65 -0.46
C TYR A 371 -8.11 -6.46 -0.55
N ASP A 372 -8.66 -6.20 -1.74
CA ASP A 372 -9.67 -5.16 -1.95
C ASP A 372 -10.93 -5.41 -1.13
N ALA A 373 -11.37 -6.66 -1.02
CA ALA A 373 -12.52 -7.03 -0.18
C ALA A 373 -12.25 -6.72 1.31
N ALA A 374 -11.03 -6.96 1.80
CA ALA A 374 -10.64 -6.63 3.17
C ALA A 374 -10.64 -5.10 3.40
N LEU A 375 -10.15 -4.30 2.45
CA LEU A 375 -10.24 -2.84 2.52
C LEU A 375 -11.69 -2.34 2.45
N ASN A 376 -12.48 -2.87 1.52
CA ASN A 376 -13.88 -2.51 1.32
C ASN A 376 -14.80 -2.93 2.48
N ALA A 377 -14.43 -3.93 3.27
CA ALA A 377 -15.17 -4.30 4.47
C ALA A 377 -15.23 -3.16 5.50
N PHE A 378 -14.31 -2.21 5.45
CA PHE A 378 -14.34 -0.95 6.19
C PHE A 378 -14.89 0.18 5.33
N SER A 379 -14.25 0.52 4.20
CA SER A 379 -14.59 1.69 3.38
C SER A 379 -16.03 1.65 2.88
N GLY A 380 -16.52 0.51 2.41
CA GLY A 380 -17.89 0.35 1.93
C GLY A 380 -18.97 0.59 2.97
N LYS A 381 -18.64 0.43 4.27
CA LYS A 381 -19.58 0.71 5.36
C LYS A 381 -19.61 2.18 5.76
N ILE A 382 -18.49 2.89 5.67
CA ILE A 382 -18.43 4.30 6.08
C ILE A 382 -18.75 5.26 4.95
N MET A 383 -18.44 4.92 3.70
CA MET A 383 -18.68 5.80 2.54
C MET A 383 -20.11 6.33 2.44
N PRO A 384 -21.20 5.52 2.67
CA PRO A 384 -22.57 6.01 2.66
C PRO A 384 -22.89 7.01 3.78
N LYS A 385 -22.00 7.18 4.77
CA LYS A 385 -22.15 8.10 5.91
C LYS A 385 -21.35 9.38 5.76
N ILE A 386 -20.61 9.52 4.65
CA ILE A 386 -19.76 10.68 4.40
C ILE A 386 -20.44 11.55 3.35
N GLU A 387 -20.77 12.77 3.72
CA GLU A 387 -21.27 13.79 2.80
C GLU A 387 -20.05 14.54 2.24
N TYR A 388 -19.93 14.61 0.91
CA TYR A 388 -18.80 15.27 0.28
C TYR A 388 -19.17 15.91 -1.05
N GLU A 389 -18.34 16.86 -1.47
CA GLU A 389 -18.38 17.50 -2.77
C GLU A 389 -17.00 17.35 -3.44
N LEU A 390 -17.01 17.20 -4.75
CA LEU A 390 -15.81 17.19 -5.60
C LEU A 390 -15.91 18.37 -6.55
N ASP A 391 -14.94 19.29 -6.52
CA ASP A 391 -14.92 20.46 -7.41
C ASP A 391 -14.35 20.12 -8.80
N ASP A 392 -14.43 21.08 -9.72
CA ASP A 392 -13.93 20.94 -11.10
C ASP A 392 -12.40 20.68 -11.17
N GLN A 393 -11.67 20.93 -10.09
CA GLN A 393 -10.24 20.66 -9.95
C GLN A 393 -9.97 19.34 -9.23
N GLN A 394 -11.01 18.50 -9.06
CA GLN A 394 -10.95 17.21 -8.36
C GLN A 394 -10.53 17.33 -6.88
N ARG A 395 -10.75 18.49 -6.26
CA ARG A 395 -10.54 18.68 -4.83
C ARG A 395 -11.78 18.25 -4.06
N LEU A 396 -11.61 17.31 -3.15
CA LEU A 396 -12.69 16.77 -2.33
C LEU A 396 -12.84 17.57 -1.03
N THR A 397 -14.07 17.90 -0.68
CA THR A 397 -14.42 18.53 0.59
C THR A 397 -15.43 17.67 1.33
N VAL A 398 -15.15 17.29 2.57
CA VAL A 398 -16.08 16.55 3.45
C VAL A 398 -16.94 17.54 4.23
N LEU A 399 -18.26 17.40 4.13
CA LEU A 399 -19.22 18.37 4.65
C LEU A 399 -19.70 18.08 6.08
N ASN A 400 -19.83 16.80 6.44
CA ASN A 400 -20.33 16.38 7.75
C ASN A 400 -19.19 16.01 8.72
N LYS A 401 -19.53 15.71 9.97
CA LYS A 401 -18.60 15.24 11.00
C LYS A 401 -18.38 13.74 10.85
N THR A 402 -17.13 13.29 10.62
CA THR A 402 -16.80 11.90 10.27
C THR A 402 -15.79 11.24 11.19
N ASP A 403 -15.22 11.96 12.16
CA ASP A 403 -14.11 11.47 13.00
C ASP A 403 -14.41 10.15 13.72
N THR A 404 -15.64 9.95 14.19
CA THR A 404 -16.04 8.71 14.88
C THR A 404 -16.08 7.48 13.99
N LEU A 405 -16.28 7.65 12.67
CA LEU A 405 -16.26 6.54 11.70
C LEU A 405 -14.87 5.90 11.61
N TYR A 406 -13.82 6.69 11.81
CA TYR A 406 -12.43 6.23 11.75
C TYR A 406 -11.86 5.81 13.11
N ARG A 407 -12.44 6.34 14.22
CA ARG A 407 -12.00 6.00 15.58
C ARG A 407 -12.40 4.59 15.98
N TYR A 408 -13.62 4.16 15.63
CA TYR A 408 -14.25 2.96 16.15
C TYR A 408 -14.83 2.13 15.02
N TYR A 409 -14.15 1.07 14.64
CA TYR A 409 -14.61 0.20 13.57
C TYR A 409 -14.35 -1.28 13.88
N ASP A 410 -15.06 -2.16 13.18
CA ASP A 410 -14.88 -3.60 13.24
C ASP A 410 -13.73 -4.02 12.32
N ALA A 411 -12.59 -4.36 12.92
CA ALA A 411 -11.38 -4.82 12.23
C ALA A 411 -11.32 -6.36 12.05
N THR A 412 -12.42 -7.06 12.34
CA THR A 412 -12.48 -8.53 12.24
C THR A 412 -12.21 -9.03 10.82
N PRO A 413 -12.81 -8.45 9.75
CA PRO A 413 -12.54 -8.89 8.37
C PRO A 413 -11.07 -8.76 7.97
N GLN A 414 -10.40 -7.69 8.44
CA GLN A 414 -9.00 -7.45 8.17
C GLN A 414 -8.10 -8.45 8.92
N ALA A 415 -8.45 -8.81 10.17
CA ALA A 415 -7.73 -9.81 10.94
C ALA A 415 -7.86 -11.20 10.30
N GLU A 416 -9.06 -11.60 9.88
CA GLU A 416 -9.29 -12.87 9.18
C GLU A 416 -8.49 -12.93 7.87
N TYR A 417 -8.52 -11.86 7.08
CA TYR A 417 -7.75 -11.77 5.84
C TYR A 417 -6.24 -11.86 6.09
N LEU A 418 -5.72 -11.13 7.08
CA LEU A 418 -4.28 -11.12 7.35
C LEU A 418 -3.78 -12.50 7.82
N TYR A 419 -4.60 -13.23 8.57
CA TYR A 419 -4.29 -14.62 8.93
C TYR A 419 -4.13 -15.52 7.69
N GLU A 420 -5.01 -15.38 6.71
CA GLU A 420 -4.94 -16.16 5.46
C GLU A 420 -3.71 -15.78 4.64
N ALA A 421 -3.45 -14.48 4.50
CA ALA A 421 -2.28 -13.98 3.78
C ALA A 421 -0.96 -14.46 4.42
N VAL A 422 -0.84 -14.39 5.75
CA VAL A 422 0.34 -14.89 6.47
C VAL A 422 0.47 -16.41 6.34
N ALA A 423 -0.63 -17.17 6.47
CA ALA A 423 -0.61 -18.62 6.31
C ALA A 423 -0.14 -19.03 4.90
N GLU A 424 -0.61 -18.32 3.87
CA GLU A 424 -0.19 -18.56 2.49
C GLU A 424 1.31 -18.31 2.31
N THR A 425 1.84 -17.20 2.84
CA THR A 425 3.28 -16.89 2.69
C THR A 425 4.17 -17.91 3.41
N ILE A 426 3.74 -18.44 4.55
CA ILE A 426 4.48 -19.47 5.27
C ILE A 426 4.49 -20.79 4.47
N ARG A 427 3.31 -21.21 3.99
CA ARG A 427 3.14 -22.51 3.35
C ARG A 427 3.64 -22.55 1.93
N LYS A 428 3.57 -21.42 1.22
CA LYS A 428 3.99 -21.31 -0.16
C LYS A 428 5.36 -20.61 -0.25
N ASP A 429 5.43 -19.30 -0.02
CA ASP A 429 6.61 -18.51 -0.34
C ASP A 429 7.87 -18.95 0.42
N LEU A 430 7.77 -19.20 1.74
CA LEU A 430 8.91 -19.60 2.55
C LEU A 430 9.40 -21.01 2.18
N ARG A 431 8.48 -21.95 2.04
CA ARG A 431 8.81 -23.35 1.72
C ARG A 431 9.41 -23.46 0.33
N GLU A 432 8.74 -22.88 -0.68
CA GLU A 432 9.18 -22.93 -2.07
C GLU A 432 10.59 -22.31 -2.25
N GLU A 433 10.87 -21.20 -1.54
CA GLU A 433 12.17 -20.55 -1.64
C GLU A 433 13.29 -21.41 -1.07
N ILE A 434 13.07 -22.04 0.08
CA ILE A 434 14.05 -22.96 0.68
C ILE A 434 14.30 -24.15 -0.25
N GLU A 435 13.24 -24.81 -0.70
CA GLU A 435 13.29 -25.96 -1.61
C GLU A 435 14.00 -25.60 -2.93
N PHE A 436 13.69 -24.43 -3.50
CA PHE A 436 14.36 -23.94 -4.71
C PHE A 436 15.87 -23.78 -4.50
N LEU A 437 16.29 -23.13 -3.41
CA LEU A 437 17.71 -22.90 -3.13
C LEU A 437 18.46 -24.21 -2.88
N GLU A 438 17.83 -25.19 -2.22
CA GLU A 438 18.43 -26.53 -2.07
C GLU A 438 18.65 -27.23 -3.41
N VAL A 439 17.64 -27.20 -4.29
CA VAL A 439 17.75 -27.76 -5.64
C VAL A 439 18.81 -27.03 -6.46
N PHE A 440 18.82 -25.70 -6.37
CA PHE A 440 19.78 -24.85 -7.07
C PHE A 440 21.23 -25.18 -6.65
N ASP A 441 21.52 -25.29 -5.35
CA ASP A 441 22.86 -25.61 -4.86
C ASP A 441 23.33 -27.02 -5.30
N LYS A 442 22.43 -27.99 -5.24
CA LYS A 442 22.70 -29.34 -5.74
C LYS A 442 22.98 -29.33 -7.26
N ALA A 443 22.19 -28.56 -8.02
CA ALA A 443 22.37 -28.40 -9.46
C ALA A 443 23.71 -27.69 -9.79
N MET A 444 24.08 -26.65 -9.06
CA MET A 444 25.39 -25.98 -9.21
C MET A 444 26.57 -26.96 -9.02
N ILE A 445 26.52 -27.76 -7.96
CA ILE A 445 27.55 -28.80 -7.72
C ILE A 445 27.58 -29.81 -8.86
N ALA A 446 26.44 -30.22 -9.39
CA ALA A 446 26.37 -31.17 -10.51
C ALA A 446 26.95 -30.58 -11.79
N VAL A 447 26.66 -29.33 -12.12
CA VAL A 447 27.24 -28.63 -13.30
C VAL A 447 28.74 -28.49 -13.18
N GLN A 448 29.27 -28.08 -12.02
CA GLN A 448 30.71 -27.92 -11.79
C GLN A 448 31.49 -29.23 -11.91
N LYS A 449 30.84 -30.39 -11.69
CA LYS A 449 31.44 -31.70 -11.92
C LYS A 449 31.53 -32.08 -13.41
N ILE A 450 30.75 -31.46 -14.27
CA ILE A 450 30.69 -31.76 -15.72
C ILE A 450 31.55 -30.79 -16.49
N VAL A 451 31.52 -29.50 -16.16
CA VAL A 451 32.22 -28.44 -16.85
C VAL A 451 32.80 -27.45 -15.85
N ASP A 452 34.10 -27.12 -16.02
CA ASP A 452 34.75 -26.04 -15.29
C ASP A 452 34.38 -24.69 -15.95
N MET A 453 33.50 -23.92 -15.32
CA MET A 453 33.08 -22.63 -15.83
C MET A 453 32.94 -21.59 -14.68
N PRO A 454 33.03 -20.28 -14.98
CA PRO A 454 32.83 -19.25 -13.98
C PRO A 454 31.49 -19.38 -13.24
N ASN A 455 31.49 -19.19 -11.94
CA ASN A 455 30.30 -19.36 -11.09
C ASN A 455 29.06 -18.57 -11.60
N ALA A 456 29.24 -17.34 -12.09
CA ALA A 456 28.17 -16.55 -12.67
C ALA A 456 27.53 -17.20 -13.91
N ARG A 457 28.35 -17.83 -14.75
CA ARG A 457 27.88 -18.55 -15.94
C ARG A 457 27.16 -19.85 -15.57
N ALA A 458 27.71 -20.63 -14.63
CA ALA A 458 27.07 -21.83 -14.10
C ALA A 458 25.73 -21.50 -13.45
N SER A 459 25.67 -20.45 -12.64
CA SER A 459 24.45 -19.94 -11.97
C SER A 459 23.37 -19.55 -12.98
N LEU A 460 23.72 -18.81 -14.04
CA LEU A 460 22.79 -18.46 -15.12
C LEU A 460 22.28 -19.71 -15.85
N LEU A 461 23.18 -20.67 -16.18
CA LEU A 461 22.82 -21.90 -16.86
C LEU A 461 21.83 -22.75 -16.05
N VAL A 462 22.18 -23.02 -14.78
CA VAL A 462 21.30 -23.77 -13.85
C VAL A 462 19.93 -23.16 -13.77
N ARG A 463 19.86 -21.83 -13.60
CA ARG A 463 18.59 -21.13 -13.52
C ARG A 463 17.75 -21.28 -14.79
N LEU A 464 18.34 -21.03 -15.96
CA LEU A 464 17.62 -21.12 -17.23
C LEU A 464 17.09 -22.55 -17.49
N ILE A 465 17.82 -23.56 -17.01
CA ILE A 465 17.39 -24.96 -17.11
C ILE A 465 16.26 -25.24 -16.10
N LEU A 466 16.39 -24.81 -14.85
CA LEU A 466 15.33 -24.98 -13.83
C LEU A 466 14.04 -24.23 -14.21
N GLN A 467 14.15 -23.00 -14.71
CA GLN A 467 13.00 -22.20 -15.17
C GLN A 467 12.28 -22.80 -16.39
N ASN A 468 12.93 -23.69 -17.12
CA ASN A 468 12.36 -24.32 -18.31
C ASN A 468 12.25 -25.86 -18.12
N HIS A 469 11.83 -26.30 -16.94
CA HIS A 469 11.54 -27.69 -16.62
C HIS A 469 12.69 -28.68 -16.91
N GLY A 470 13.90 -28.27 -16.59
CA GLY A 470 15.09 -29.13 -16.72
C GLY A 470 15.69 -29.16 -18.13
N ILE A 471 15.31 -28.22 -19.02
CA ILE A 471 15.81 -28.16 -20.40
C ILE A 471 16.24 -26.73 -20.74
N LEU A 472 17.40 -26.56 -21.38
CA LEU A 472 17.82 -25.26 -21.90
C LEU A 472 17.14 -24.96 -23.25
N SER A 473 16.31 -23.92 -23.31
CA SER A 473 15.59 -23.57 -24.53
C SER A 473 16.57 -23.28 -25.69
N GLY A 474 16.23 -23.68 -26.93
CA GLY A 474 17.07 -23.47 -28.11
C GLY A 474 17.48 -22.00 -28.35
N LYS A 475 16.63 -21.04 -27.95
CA LYS A 475 16.94 -19.60 -28.02
C LYS A 475 18.02 -19.22 -27.01
N LYS A 476 17.98 -19.77 -25.79
CA LYS A 476 18.96 -19.52 -24.72
C LYS A 476 20.24 -20.31 -24.90
N ARG A 477 20.21 -21.46 -25.60
CA ARG A 477 21.39 -22.29 -25.92
C ARG A 477 22.50 -21.50 -26.62
N ARG A 478 22.14 -20.52 -27.46
CA ARG A 478 23.09 -19.64 -28.15
C ARG A 478 23.95 -18.78 -27.21
N GLN A 479 23.46 -18.54 -25.99
CA GLN A 479 24.23 -17.81 -24.99
C GLN A 479 25.34 -18.61 -24.36
N PHE A 480 25.36 -19.93 -24.56
CA PHE A 480 26.34 -20.88 -24.04
C PHE A 480 27.03 -21.61 -25.21
N ALA A 481 27.50 -20.83 -26.20
CA ALA A 481 28.16 -21.36 -27.40
C ALA A 481 29.49 -22.07 -27.08
N GLU A 482 30.07 -21.83 -25.90
CA GLU A 482 31.24 -22.50 -25.37
C GLU A 482 30.98 -23.96 -24.95
N LEU A 483 29.71 -24.36 -24.74
CA LEU A 483 29.35 -25.73 -24.36
C LEU A 483 28.93 -26.54 -25.57
N SER A 484 29.43 -27.77 -25.64
CA SER A 484 28.99 -28.76 -26.61
C SER A 484 27.57 -29.25 -26.33
N ASP A 485 26.87 -29.77 -27.35
CA ASP A 485 25.54 -30.35 -27.20
C ASP A 485 25.53 -31.55 -26.23
N GLU A 486 26.62 -32.28 -26.16
CA GLU A 486 26.79 -33.42 -25.26
C GLU A 486 26.94 -33.00 -23.80
N GLU A 487 27.67 -31.89 -23.54
CA GLU A 487 27.80 -31.30 -22.21
C GLU A 487 26.46 -30.73 -21.74
N ILE A 488 25.75 -30.00 -22.59
CA ILE A 488 24.42 -29.46 -22.25
C ILE A 488 23.45 -30.58 -21.89
N THR A 489 23.43 -31.68 -22.69
CA THR A 489 22.53 -32.82 -22.40
C THR A 489 22.90 -33.47 -21.06
N ARG A 490 24.18 -33.65 -20.76
CA ARG A 490 24.63 -34.18 -19.46
C ARG A 490 24.27 -33.27 -18.29
N ILE A 491 24.35 -31.97 -18.49
CA ILE A 491 23.94 -30.95 -17.49
C ILE A 491 22.45 -31.00 -17.25
N GLU A 492 21.63 -31.02 -18.32
CA GLU A 492 20.18 -31.14 -18.23
C GLU A 492 19.75 -32.41 -17.50
N ASP A 493 20.37 -33.55 -17.79
CA ASP A 493 20.10 -34.83 -17.13
C ASP A 493 20.49 -34.77 -15.65
N ALA A 494 21.65 -34.21 -15.32
CA ALA A 494 22.09 -34.05 -13.95
C ALA A 494 21.17 -33.14 -13.14
N ILE A 495 20.71 -32.04 -13.72
CA ILE A 495 19.74 -31.10 -13.07
C ILE A 495 18.39 -31.77 -12.91
N ARG A 496 17.85 -32.46 -13.92
CA ARG A 496 16.60 -33.21 -13.83
C ARG A 496 16.62 -34.27 -12.74
N THR A 497 17.74 -34.99 -12.62
CA THR A 497 17.90 -36.00 -11.56
C THR A 497 17.89 -35.34 -10.17
N THR A 498 18.40 -34.12 -10.05
CA THR A 498 18.41 -33.36 -8.80
C THR A 498 17.02 -32.77 -8.48
N SER A 499 16.26 -32.38 -9.53
CA SER A 499 14.91 -31.79 -9.41
C SER A 499 13.81 -32.86 -9.26
N ALA A 500 14.01 -34.10 -9.75
CA ALA A 500 13.01 -35.18 -9.66
C ALA A 500 12.70 -35.63 -8.22
N VAL A 501 13.43 -35.12 -7.23
CA VAL A 501 13.17 -35.34 -5.80
C VAL A 501 12.10 -34.36 -5.26
N THR A 502 11.80 -33.29 -5.99
CA THR A 502 10.78 -32.30 -5.63
C THR A 502 9.98 -31.94 -6.88
N ASP A 503 8.66 -32.08 -6.84
CA ASP A 503 7.75 -31.49 -7.83
C ASP A 503 7.88 -29.95 -7.72
N VAL A 504 8.80 -29.38 -8.49
CA VAL A 504 9.02 -27.95 -8.55
C VAL A 504 7.88 -27.31 -9.33
N ASN A 505 6.99 -26.66 -8.63
CA ASN A 505 5.79 -26.00 -9.17
C ASN A 505 6.15 -24.89 -10.19
N GLU A 506 5.29 -24.67 -11.18
CA GLU A 506 5.42 -23.68 -12.26
C GLU A 506 5.63 -22.21 -11.77
N ASP A 507 5.28 -21.93 -10.52
CA ASP A 507 5.42 -20.59 -9.91
C ASP A 507 6.86 -20.25 -9.44
N LEU A 508 7.81 -21.19 -9.47
CA LEU A 508 9.20 -20.97 -9.10
C LEU A 508 10.04 -20.18 -10.13
N ALA A 509 9.37 -19.65 -11.15
CA ALA A 509 10.00 -18.77 -12.16
C ALA A 509 10.54 -17.43 -11.60
N GLY A 510 10.48 -17.23 -10.29
CA GLY A 510 10.70 -15.95 -9.66
C GLY A 510 11.80 -15.84 -8.62
N SER A 511 13.01 -16.42 -8.81
CA SER A 511 14.14 -15.93 -8.01
C SER A 511 14.63 -14.58 -8.58
N ASP A 512 13.74 -13.60 -8.48
CA ASP A 512 13.91 -12.24 -9.00
C ASP A 512 15.15 -11.49 -8.45
N PHE A 513 15.74 -11.93 -7.34
CA PHE A 513 16.90 -11.26 -6.76
C PHE A 513 18.21 -11.72 -7.36
N GLU A 514 18.40 -13.02 -7.52
CA GLU A 514 19.57 -13.50 -8.28
C GLU A 514 19.44 -13.15 -9.75
N GLN A 515 18.22 -13.14 -10.29
CA GLN A 515 17.94 -12.55 -11.60
C GLN A 515 18.28 -11.05 -11.60
N PHE A 516 17.97 -10.33 -10.55
CA PHE A 516 18.37 -8.93 -10.34
C PHE A 516 19.91 -8.78 -10.18
N LEU A 517 20.59 -9.66 -9.44
CA LEU A 517 22.05 -9.63 -9.33
C LEU A 517 22.74 -10.02 -10.65
N LEU A 518 22.19 -10.99 -11.38
CA LEU A 518 22.73 -11.40 -12.69
C LEU A 518 22.27 -10.49 -13.82
N GLU A 519 21.07 -9.93 -13.76
CA GLU A 519 20.67 -8.80 -14.62
C GLU A 519 21.54 -7.58 -14.33
N ARG A 520 22.01 -7.40 -13.10
CA ARG A 520 22.99 -6.38 -12.74
C ARG A 520 24.39 -6.74 -13.21
N GLU A 521 24.84 -8.00 -13.10
CA GLU A 521 26.12 -8.47 -13.67
C GLU A 521 26.05 -8.59 -15.18
N ALA A 522 24.96 -9.10 -15.77
CA ALA A 522 24.71 -9.11 -17.20
C ALA A 522 24.47 -7.70 -17.74
N LYS A 523 23.73 -6.84 -17.02
CA LYS A 523 23.63 -5.40 -17.35
C LYS A 523 24.95 -4.68 -17.16
N THR A 524 25.81 -5.10 -16.23
CA THR A 524 27.15 -4.49 -16.10
C THR A 524 28.07 -4.94 -17.26
N ASN A 525 27.92 -6.16 -17.75
CA ASN A 525 28.62 -6.64 -18.95
C ASN A 525 27.91 -6.22 -20.24
N ASP A 526 26.59 -6.24 -20.32
CA ASP A 526 25.80 -5.66 -21.43
C ASP A 526 25.83 -4.12 -21.40
N LEU A 527 26.00 -3.49 -20.24
CA LEU A 527 26.26 -2.05 -20.13
C LEU A 527 27.66 -1.69 -20.60
N ARG A 528 28.69 -2.53 -20.41
CA ARG A 528 29.98 -2.28 -21.06
C ARG A 528 29.91 -2.45 -22.58
N THR A 529 29.24 -3.49 -23.07
CA THR A 529 29.03 -3.70 -24.52
C THR A 529 27.98 -2.73 -25.07
N ALA A 530 26.93 -2.41 -24.31
CA ALA A 530 25.95 -1.39 -24.68
C ALA A 530 26.49 0.05 -24.49
N GLU A 531 27.37 0.30 -23.50
CA GLU A 531 28.09 1.58 -23.41
C GLU A 531 29.09 1.75 -24.54
N GLU A 532 29.74 0.68 -25.05
CA GLU A 532 30.59 0.73 -26.23
C GLU A 532 29.77 0.92 -27.53
N ILE A 533 28.64 0.22 -27.68
CA ILE A 533 27.69 0.38 -28.80
C ILE A 533 26.96 1.72 -28.70
N LEU A 534 26.56 2.16 -27.50
CA LEU A 534 25.95 3.45 -27.25
C LEU A 534 26.96 4.59 -27.43
N ALA A 535 28.23 4.41 -27.04
CA ALA A 535 29.27 5.43 -27.25
C ALA A 535 29.60 5.62 -28.74
N GLN A 536 29.54 4.58 -29.56
CA GLN A 536 29.72 4.68 -31.01
C GLN A 536 28.42 5.07 -31.74
N GLY A 537 27.31 4.42 -31.47
CA GLY A 537 26.03 4.60 -32.17
C GLY A 537 25.22 5.78 -31.70
N ALA A 538 25.30 6.15 -30.43
CA ALA A 538 24.55 7.29 -29.88
C ALA A 538 25.01 8.64 -30.47
N ASN A 539 26.29 8.75 -30.87
CA ASN A 539 26.78 9.94 -31.55
C ASN A 539 26.19 10.09 -32.97
N GLU A 540 26.08 8.99 -33.69
CA GLU A 540 25.52 8.98 -35.04
C GLU A 540 24.00 9.23 -34.98
N GLU A 541 23.28 8.59 -34.09
CA GLU A 541 21.85 8.80 -33.91
C GLU A 541 21.51 10.18 -33.33
N TRP A 542 22.40 10.76 -32.51
CA TRP A 542 22.27 12.13 -32.04
C TRP A 542 22.43 13.16 -33.14
N GLN A 543 23.40 12.96 -34.07
CA GLN A 543 23.50 13.80 -35.26
C GLN A 543 22.28 13.60 -36.18
N ARG A 544 21.84 12.37 -36.33
CA ARG A 544 20.64 12.03 -37.09
C ARG A 544 19.37 12.67 -36.52
N LEU A 545 19.22 12.71 -35.18
CA LEU A 545 18.13 13.44 -34.52
C LEU A 545 18.16 14.93 -34.86
N LYS A 546 19.33 15.55 -34.75
CA LYS A 546 19.51 16.99 -35.13
C LYS A 546 19.18 17.26 -36.57
N ASP A 547 19.65 16.42 -37.50
CA ASP A 547 19.43 16.58 -38.94
C ASP A 547 17.97 16.33 -39.34
N LEU A 548 17.30 15.34 -38.74
CA LEU A 548 15.89 15.07 -38.93
C LEU A 548 15.03 16.21 -38.37
N THR A 549 15.32 16.70 -37.19
CA THR A 549 14.61 17.85 -36.60
C THR A 549 14.76 19.08 -37.47
N ARG A 550 15.97 19.33 -38.00
CA ARG A 550 16.25 20.39 -38.95
C ARG A 550 15.46 20.23 -40.25
N SER A 551 15.40 19.01 -40.79
CA SER A 551 14.69 18.75 -42.04
C SER A 551 13.16 18.86 -41.89
N LEU A 552 12.61 18.44 -40.77
CA LEU A 552 11.17 18.51 -40.48
C LEU A 552 10.68 19.94 -40.21
N THR A 553 11.56 20.85 -39.85
CA THR A 553 11.27 22.25 -39.59
C THR A 553 11.68 23.16 -40.77
N ALA A 554 12.58 22.68 -41.64
CA ALA A 554 12.96 23.42 -42.84
C ALA A 554 11.81 23.50 -43.85
N GLY A 555 11.40 24.72 -44.21
CA GLY A 555 10.35 24.96 -45.22
C GLY A 555 8.93 25.04 -44.69
N LYS A 556 8.68 24.96 -43.39
CA LYS A 556 7.38 25.35 -42.86
C LYS A 556 7.36 26.86 -42.65
N ALA A 557 6.70 27.55 -43.58
CA ALA A 557 6.41 28.97 -43.45
C ALA A 557 5.07 29.12 -42.72
N VAL A 558 5.08 29.80 -41.58
CA VAL A 558 3.87 30.38 -41.00
C VAL A 558 3.94 31.87 -41.38
N ASP A 559 2.99 32.36 -42.14
CA ASP A 559 2.86 33.75 -42.63
C ASP A 559 4.11 34.36 -43.29
N GLY A 560 4.79 33.57 -44.15
CA GLY A 560 5.90 34.11 -44.97
C GLY A 560 7.24 34.23 -44.25
N SER A 561 7.35 33.74 -43.03
CA SER A 561 8.60 33.70 -42.26
C SER A 561 9.35 32.39 -42.46
N LEU A 562 10.63 32.50 -42.83
CA LEU A 562 11.55 31.36 -42.95
C LEU A 562 12.28 31.11 -41.62
N PHE A 563 12.24 29.86 -41.15
CA PHE A 563 13.03 29.44 -40.00
C PHE A 563 14.49 29.17 -40.44
N ALA A 564 15.44 29.86 -39.84
CA ALA A 564 16.85 29.60 -40.03
C ALA A 564 17.48 28.99 -38.79
N TRP A 565 18.19 27.89 -38.98
CA TRP A 565 18.95 27.21 -37.94
C TRP A 565 20.38 27.75 -37.90
N THR A 566 20.82 28.19 -36.75
CA THR A 566 22.23 28.56 -36.54
C THR A 566 22.84 27.60 -35.53
N PRO A 567 23.87 26.81 -35.89
CA PRO A 567 24.62 26.05 -34.94
C PRO A 567 25.39 27.03 -34.02
N TYR A 568 25.30 26.82 -32.73
CA TYR A 568 26.04 27.60 -31.74
C TYR A 568 26.77 26.64 -30.81
N HIS A 569 28.09 26.75 -30.73
CA HIS A 569 28.90 25.98 -29.85
C HIS A 569 29.38 26.87 -28.67
N ALA A 570 28.97 26.60 -27.45
CA ALA A 570 29.50 27.23 -26.27
C ALA A 570 29.70 26.17 -25.17
N SER A 571 30.88 26.08 -24.63
CA SER A 571 31.25 25.29 -23.44
C SER A 571 30.85 23.80 -23.52
N GLY A 572 31.00 23.16 -24.68
CA GLY A 572 30.71 21.72 -24.85
C GLY A 572 29.24 21.39 -25.07
N GLN A 573 28.38 22.38 -25.28
CA GLN A 573 26.95 22.20 -25.54
C GLN A 573 26.62 22.55 -26.99
N ASP A 574 25.83 21.71 -27.64
CA ASP A 574 25.31 21.93 -29.00
C ASP A 574 23.91 22.55 -28.93
N PHE A 575 23.75 23.74 -29.48
CA PHE A 575 22.46 24.41 -29.57
C PHE A 575 21.94 24.36 -31.00
N LEU A 576 20.68 24.03 -31.17
CA LEU A 576 19.92 24.37 -32.40
C LEU A 576 19.02 25.56 -32.05
N GLN A 577 19.37 26.72 -32.59
CA GLN A 577 18.60 27.94 -32.39
C GLN A 577 17.70 28.20 -33.59
N LEU A 578 16.39 28.24 -33.37
CA LEU A 578 15.44 28.72 -34.34
C LEU A 578 15.42 30.24 -34.30
N LYS A 579 15.93 30.89 -35.29
CA LYS A 579 15.80 32.34 -35.48
C LYS A 579 14.65 32.61 -36.42
N HIS A 580 13.72 33.43 -35.98
CA HIS A 580 12.80 34.09 -36.88
C HIS A 580 13.62 35.09 -37.72
N VAL A 581 13.72 34.84 -39.00
CA VAL A 581 14.27 35.82 -39.96
C VAL A 581 13.12 36.75 -40.30
N ALA A 582 12.81 37.69 -39.41
CA ALA A 582 12.01 38.83 -39.82
C ALA A 582 12.79 39.56 -40.92
N ALA A 583 12.19 39.72 -42.07
CA ALA A 583 12.70 40.60 -43.09
C ALA A 583 13.00 41.94 -42.43
N SER A 584 14.21 42.43 -42.66
CA SER A 584 14.66 43.72 -42.21
C SER A 584 13.76 44.83 -42.74
N PHE A 585 12.78 45.24 -41.93
CA PHE A 585 12.18 46.53 -42.09
C PHE A 585 12.87 47.49 -41.16
N SER A 586 13.63 48.40 -41.77
CA SER A 586 14.13 49.56 -41.13
C SER A 586 12.97 50.38 -40.60
N ASP A 587 12.82 50.43 -39.30
CA ASP A 587 12.25 51.60 -38.67
C ASP A 587 13.07 51.94 -37.39
N GLN A 588 13.51 53.16 -37.38
CA GLN A 588 14.33 53.74 -36.35
C GLN A 588 13.51 53.93 -35.07
N GLY A 589 13.94 53.28 -34.00
CA GLY A 589 13.54 53.72 -32.67
C GLY A 589 12.89 52.70 -31.79
N ASN A 590 13.56 51.65 -31.42
CA ASN A 590 13.63 51.21 -30.02
C ASN A 590 14.62 50.04 -29.89
N ARG A 591 15.75 50.24 -29.27
CA ARG A 591 16.81 49.25 -29.12
C ARG A 591 16.53 48.19 -28.05
N ASN A 592 15.30 48.00 -27.60
CA ASN A 592 14.95 47.09 -26.54
C ASN A 592 14.09 45.89 -26.93
N SER A 593 13.77 45.67 -28.20
CA SER A 593 13.13 44.42 -28.65
C SER A 593 14.20 43.50 -29.22
N ILE A 594 14.81 42.72 -28.33
CA ILE A 594 15.62 41.56 -28.72
C ILE A 594 14.65 40.56 -29.35
N PRO A 595 14.87 40.08 -30.62
CA PRO A 595 14.06 39.02 -31.16
C PRO A 595 14.17 37.79 -30.30
N GLN A 596 13.06 37.38 -29.73
CA GLN A 596 13.02 36.23 -28.89
C GLN A 596 13.15 34.98 -29.74
N THR A 597 14.02 34.09 -29.35
CA THR A 597 14.37 32.89 -30.10
C THR A 597 13.90 31.70 -29.32
N CYS A 598 13.05 30.85 -29.90
CA CYS A 598 12.83 29.51 -29.38
C CYS A 598 14.12 28.71 -29.55
N ARG A 599 14.67 28.16 -28.48
CA ARG A 599 15.91 27.39 -28.50
C ARG A 599 15.63 25.96 -28.11
N VAL A 600 16.10 25.02 -28.95
CA VAL A 600 16.26 23.63 -28.53
C VAL A 600 17.74 23.44 -28.17
N ARG A 601 18.00 23.14 -26.92
CA ARG A 601 19.34 22.86 -26.43
C ARG A 601 19.49 21.34 -26.30
N PHE A 602 20.53 20.81 -26.94
CA PHE A 602 20.94 19.43 -26.81
C PHE A 602 22.13 19.40 -25.86
N ASP A 603 21.90 19.03 -24.62
CA ASP A 603 22.97 18.95 -23.61
C ASP A 603 23.65 17.59 -23.68
N ARG A 604 24.98 17.64 -23.68
CA ARG A 604 25.84 16.46 -23.63
C ARG A 604 26.70 16.54 -22.37
N HIS A 605 26.55 15.57 -21.49
CA HIS A 605 27.47 15.38 -20.35
C HIS A 605 28.63 14.47 -20.77
N ALA A 606 29.73 14.48 -19.98
CA ALA A 606 30.91 13.62 -20.22
C ALA A 606 30.60 12.12 -20.26
N SER A 607 29.42 11.71 -19.77
CA SER A 607 28.91 10.33 -19.76
C SER A 607 27.87 10.00 -20.86
N GLY A 608 27.55 10.92 -21.77
CA GLY A 608 26.58 10.69 -22.87
C GLY A 608 25.56 11.81 -23.04
N PRO A 609 24.65 11.73 -24.07
CA PRO A 609 23.61 12.72 -24.28
C PRO A 609 22.57 12.63 -23.16
N GLN A 610 22.28 13.74 -22.47
CA GLN A 610 21.41 13.76 -21.31
C GLN A 610 20.12 14.55 -21.45
N GLY A 611 19.88 15.29 -22.50
CA GLY A 611 18.60 15.98 -22.57
C GLY A 611 18.38 16.88 -23.79
N VAL A 612 17.11 17.08 -24.11
CA VAL A 612 16.65 18.14 -25.00
C VAL A 612 15.94 19.18 -24.13
N PHE A 613 16.47 20.39 -24.08
CA PHE A 613 15.88 21.50 -23.36
C PHE A 613 15.28 22.47 -24.36
N VAL A 614 14.03 22.81 -24.17
CA VAL A 614 13.41 23.92 -24.86
C VAL A 614 13.45 25.12 -23.93
N GLU A 615 14.46 25.98 -24.13
CA GLU A 615 14.63 27.18 -23.32
C GLU A 615 13.75 28.33 -23.78
N GLU A 616 13.13 29.01 -22.85
CA GLU A 616 12.33 30.20 -23.03
C GLU A 616 12.89 31.45 -22.37
N LYS A 617 12.71 32.56 -23.09
CA LYS A 617 12.51 33.90 -22.50
C LYS A 617 11.12 34.39 -22.90
N SER A 618 10.06 33.70 -22.47
CA SER A 618 8.68 34.02 -22.78
C SER A 618 7.76 33.63 -21.61
N PRO A 619 6.55 34.16 -21.47
CA PRO A 619 5.61 33.86 -20.38
C PRO A 619 5.03 32.44 -20.40
N ILE A 620 5.44 31.55 -21.30
CA ILE A 620 5.00 30.16 -21.37
C ILE A 620 6.02 29.25 -20.68
N PRO A 621 5.62 28.29 -19.81
CA PRO A 621 6.55 27.45 -19.07
C PRO A 621 7.44 26.61 -19.98
N SER A 622 8.75 26.58 -19.67
CA SER A 622 9.72 25.72 -20.36
C SER A 622 9.43 24.26 -20.05
N GLU A 623 9.38 23.43 -21.08
CA GLU A 623 9.38 21.98 -20.89
C GLU A 623 10.79 21.43 -21.06
N VAL A 624 11.20 20.62 -20.09
CA VAL A 624 12.50 19.93 -20.07
C VAL A 624 12.23 18.47 -20.26
N TRP A 625 12.84 17.86 -21.29
CA TRP A 625 12.79 16.41 -21.50
C TRP A 625 14.15 15.80 -21.25
N SER A 626 14.24 14.91 -20.30
CA SER A 626 15.42 14.11 -20.03
C SER A 626 15.42 12.91 -20.97
N LEU A 627 16.43 12.82 -21.86
CA LEU A 627 16.55 11.76 -22.83
C LEU A 627 17.58 10.74 -22.38
N GLU A 628 17.16 9.50 -22.27
CA GLU A 628 18.06 8.37 -22.00
C GLU A 628 18.08 7.47 -23.25
N PRO A 629 19.25 7.28 -23.88
CA PRO A 629 19.35 6.32 -24.98
C PRO A 629 19.27 4.89 -24.46
N ARG A 630 18.39 4.10 -25.04
CA ARG A 630 18.21 2.67 -24.76
C ARG A 630 18.34 1.89 -26.05
N THR A 631 18.73 0.62 -25.97
CA THR A 631 18.79 -0.25 -27.14
C THR A 631 17.93 -1.50 -26.91
N ASP A 632 17.21 -1.93 -27.94
CA ASP A 632 16.52 -3.21 -27.99
C ASP A 632 17.43 -4.33 -28.55
N GLY A 633 18.74 -4.06 -28.68
CA GLY A 633 19.75 -4.95 -29.25
C GLY A 633 19.93 -4.79 -30.77
N LYS A 634 19.13 -3.92 -31.45
CA LYS A 634 19.22 -3.63 -32.90
C LYS A 634 19.16 -2.16 -33.22
N THR A 635 18.37 -1.39 -32.46
CA THR A 635 18.15 0.05 -32.69
C THR A 635 18.28 0.82 -31.41
N ILE A 636 18.70 2.09 -31.51
CA ILE A 636 18.70 3.01 -30.38
C ILE A 636 17.32 3.66 -30.33
N VAL A 637 16.69 3.59 -29.16
CA VAL A 637 15.44 4.30 -28.84
C VAL A 637 15.73 5.29 -27.72
N TRP A 638 15.01 6.41 -27.73
CA TRP A 638 15.15 7.48 -26.75
C TRP A 638 14.02 7.38 -25.74
N TRP A 639 14.37 7.09 -24.48
CA TRP A 639 13.42 7.12 -23.37
C TRP A 639 13.30 8.56 -22.87
N ILE A 640 12.08 9.04 -22.74
CA ILE A 640 11.79 10.36 -22.16
C ILE A 640 11.17 10.12 -20.79
N THR A 641 11.89 10.48 -19.73
CA THR A 641 11.47 10.26 -18.34
C THR A 641 10.17 11.01 -18.03
N GLU A 642 10.03 12.24 -18.52
CA GLU A 642 8.86 13.08 -18.24
C GLU A 642 7.59 12.63 -18.98
N LEU A 643 7.71 11.80 -19.99
CA LEU A 643 6.58 11.25 -20.76
C LEU A 643 6.36 9.76 -20.49
N ASP A 644 7.27 9.10 -19.76
CA ASP A 644 7.26 7.66 -19.52
C ASP A 644 7.11 6.83 -20.81
N LYS A 645 7.83 7.22 -21.87
CA LYS A 645 7.74 6.61 -23.18
C LYS A 645 9.08 6.58 -23.91
N SER A 646 9.26 5.56 -24.74
CA SER A 646 10.38 5.46 -25.69
C SER A 646 9.95 5.84 -27.09
N PHE A 647 10.86 6.48 -27.81
CA PHE A 647 10.69 6.92 -29.17
C PHE A 647 11.89 6.52 -30.02
N THR A 648 11.67 6.11 -31.27
CA THR A 648 12.75 6.03 -32.25
C THR A 648 13.24 7.44 -32.60
N THR A 649 14.45 7.56 -33.13
CA THR A 649 15.01 8.86 -33.53
C THR A 649 14.09 9.68 -34.44
N PRO A 650 13.44 9.10 -35.50
CA PRO A 650 12.47 9.83 -36.32
C PRO A 650 11.21 10.29 -35.58
N GLU A 651 10.67 9.43 -34.67
CA GLU A 651 9.50 9.77 -33.87
C GLU A 651 9.81 10.92 -32.91
N LEU A 652 10.96 10.86 -32.24
CA LEU A 652 11.42 11.92 -31.34
C LEU A 652 11.62 13.22 -32.10
N ALA A 653 12.28 13.19 -33.26
CA ALA A 653 12.45 14.37 -34.12
C ALA A 653 11.10 15.01 -34.49
N SER A 654 10.10 14.20 -34.81
CA SER A 654 8.74 14.65 -35.08
C SER A 654 8.08 15.30 -33.86
N GLN A 655 8.21 14.71 -32.70
CA GLN A 655 7.66 15.28 -31.46
C GLN A 655 8.31 16.62 -31.09
N VAL A 656 9.63 16.73 -31.21
CA VAL A 656 10.37 17.98 -30.98
C VAL A 656 9.93 19.06 -32.01
N ALA A 657 9.79 18.69 -33.27
CA ALA A 657 9.35 19.62 -34.33
C ALA A 657 7.90 20.12 -34.09
N ILE A 658 6.96 19.24 -33.72
CA ILE A 658 5.58 19.61 -33.42
C ILE A 658 5.53 20.59 -32.24
N ARG A 659 6.33 20.34 -31.22
CA ARG A 659 6.37 21.18 -30.02
C ARG A 659 6.94 22.57 -30.30
N LEU A 660 7.99 22.64 -31.09
CA LEU A 660 8.56 23.92 -31.54
C LEU A 660 7.54 24.76 -32.32
N VAL A 661 6.76 24.13 -33.20
CA VAL A 661 5.71 24.82 -33.96
C VAL A 661 4.61 25.32 -33.03
N LYS A 662 4.13 24.50 -32.11
CA LYS A 662 3.11 24.89 -31.13
C LYS A 662 3.55 26.02 -30.19
N GLN A 663 4.81 26.03 -29.78
CA GLN A 663 5.34 27.13 -28.98
C GLN A 663 5.43 28.43 -29.76
N TYR A 664 5.78 28.34 -31.05
CA TYR A 664 5.79 29.49 -31.90
C TYR A 664 4.38 30.05 -32.15
N GLU A 665 3.39 29.20 -32.41
CA GLU A 665 1.98 29.59 -32.57
C GLU A 665 1.43 30.25 -31.30
N ALA A 666 1.74 29.69 -30.15
CA ALA A 666 1.35 30.24 -28.83
C ALA A 666 2.01 31.60 -28.55
N TYR A 667 3.25 31.78 -29.02
CA TYR A 667 3.96 33.05 -28.91
C TYR A 667 3.31 34.14 -29.80
N GLU A 668 2.98 33.82 -31.06
CA GLU A 668 2.26 34.77 -31.97
C GLU A 668 0.89 35.15 -31.41
N HIS A 669 0.16 34.19 -30.83
CA HIS A 669 -1.15 34.45 -30.24
C HIS A 669 -1.08 35.31 -28.96
N ALA A 670 -0.02 35.19 -28.16
CA ALA A 670 0.19 35.95 -26.91
C ALA A 670 0.62 37.41 -27.17
N PHE A 671 1.28 37.66 -28.28
CA PHE A 671 1.82 39.00 -28.61
C PHE A 671 1.10 39.71 -29.75
N GLY A 672 -0.04 39.18 -30.24
CA GLY A 672 -1.02 39.90 -31.06
C GLY A 672 -0.52 40.22 -32.47
N ARG A 673 0.12 39.30 -33.14
CA ARG A 673 0.43 39.39 -34.59
C ARG A 673 -0.32 38.36 -35.39
#